data_850def47c254160ae7fa1d02c3a3470d
#
_entry.id   850def47c254160ae7fa1d02c3a3470d
#
_cell.length_a   1.000
_cell.length_b   1.000
_cell.length_c   1.000
_cell.angle_alpha   90.00
_cell.angle_beta   90.00
_cell.angle_gamma   90.00
#
_symmetry.space_group_name_H-M   'P 1'
#
loop_
_entity.id
_entity.type
_entity.pdbx_description
1 polymer ?
#
loop_
_entity_poly.entity_id
_entity_poly.type
_entity_poly.pdbx_seq_one_letter_code
_entity_poly.pdbx_strand_id
1 'polypeptide(L)'
;MSPARTTLGVLLLVLAPAAALAADWADTLERVAPSVVAIQVDAARAFDTEWNVSTQATGFVVDAERGLILTNRHVVTPGPVTARAIFQNREEVVLQAVYRDPVHDFGFYRYDPASLRFAAPRALRLHPAGARVGTDIRVLGNDAGEQLSILAGTLARIDREAPDYGPGKYNDFNTFYLQAASSTSGGSSGSPVIDVTGKVVGLNAGGSTGAASSFYLPLARVARALALLQSGQAVTRGTLQVVFRYTPYDQLRRLGLTAETERRHRKLFPARTGMLVVAEVQPGSEAAGQLEVGDILTALDGSPVAEFDALAAQLDDSVGSRVSVEVERGGLARRVDLRVVDLETLSPASLLELGDTVLHDLSWQMARHLNLPVRGVYVANPGFLLTQAGVPRGAVIEELEGRPVAALGDLVEALAAVPQDQLVQVRYVRPEEPLNPRVSAVRMDRRWFPARTCRRDDAAGRWPCRDLPEPPVAEPGQAGQAASTRFDANGDPVLDALAPSLVQVRFDMPYSVLGITERNYRGTGVVVDAGRGLVLVDRNTVPTSLGVARLTFASTLELPARVAWIHPLHNLALLTYDPQALGDTPVRSVRLGEAGLRPADEAWAVGFKGDGRLVGQLTRVASLDPVDFPVSRTLAFREANLETLRLVNGPTDFDGVLADASGAVQAIWATFAYQDGRRTAQVGQGIAVEDVRSLIEAYDRDGIVQSLEVEWQPVSLAAARRMGLDDAWTRRISEHSPTRRSLLMAERVVAGSPAVGVVEPGDLLLAIDGRVVNTFREAEAATVAGLRQLLVWRAGAEVTLSVEPVGWSGSDLDRVLVWSGATLHDPHRAMSAQRGIEASGVFVAYFMFGSPASRFRLLAGRRITEVDGRPVTDLDDFMAEVADRPDGSSLRLKLVDWNGTPELITLTLDEHHWPAYLLERGTDGWARRRP
;
A
#
# COMPACT_ATOMS: atom_id res chain seq x y z
N MET A 1 -2.49 32.38 -79.66
CA MET A 1 -1.02 32.46 -79.46
C MET A 1 -0.81 32.63 -77.99
N SER A 2 -0.07 31.71 -77.40
CA SER A 2 0.08 31.41 -75.99
C SER A 2 0.93 32.42 -75.19
N PRO A 3 0.66 32.51 -73.87
CA PRO A 3 1.79 32.59 -72.95
C PRO A 3 1.50 31.66 -71.77
N ALA A 4 2.11 30.49 -71.80
CA ALA A 4 2.16 29.57 -70.69
C ALA A 4 3.56 29.01 -70.52
N ARG A 5 4.51 29.81 -69.94
CA ARG A 5 5.86 29.34 -69.64
C ARG A 5 6.60 30.16 -68.58
N THR A 6 5.95 30.74 -67.57
CA THR A 6 6.71 31.53 -66.57
C THR A 6 6.33 31.22 -65.10
N THR A 7 5.45 30.21 -64.85
CA THR A 7 4.98 29.93 -63.47
C THR A 7 5.54 28.65 -62.84
N LEU A 8 6.37 27.86 -63.55
CA LEU A 8 6.89 26.58 -63.01
C LEU A 8 8.26 26.71 -62.34
N GLY A 9 8.99 27.82 -62.54
CA GLY A 9 10.34 28.01 -61.99
C GLY A 9 10.42 28.57 -60.58
N VAL A 10 9.33 29.23 -60.10
CA VAL A 10 9.32 29.84 -58.74
C VAL A 10 8.89 28.85 -57.64
N LEU A 11 8.13 27.82 -58.01
CA LEU A 11 7.66 26.80 -57.04
C LEU A 11 8.75 25.80 -56.65
N LEU A 12 9.79 25.58 -57.44
CA LEU A 12 10.88 24.67 -57.14
C LEU A 12 11.97 25.27 -56.25
N LEU A 13 12.09 26.60 -56.16
CA LEU A 13 13.08 27.26 -55.32
C LEU A 13 12.60 27.41 -53.85
N VAL A 14 11.32 27.36 -53.57
CA VAL A 14 10.76 27.49 -52.18
C VAL A 14 10.71 26.12 -51.46
N LEU A 15 10.73 25.01 -52.20
CA LEU A 15 10.72 23.66 -51.57
C LEU A 15 12.11 23.13 -51.18
N ALA A 16 13.17 23.64 -51.80
CA ALA A 16 14.53 23.18 -51.49
C ALA A 16 15.03 23.49 -50.07
N PRO A 17 14.75 24.66 -49.43
CA PRO A 17 15.23 24.92 -48.06
C PRO A 17 14.44 24.15 -47.00
N ALA A 18 13.18 23.77 -47.24
CA ALA A 18 12.38 22.99 -46.32
C ALA A 18 12.81 21.49 -46.26
N ALA A 19 13.22 20.95 -47.40
CA ALA A 19 13.72 19.59 -47.48
C ALA A 19 15.13 19.44 -46.86
N ALA A 20 15.98 20.45 -46.95
CA ALA A 20 17.30 20.46 -46.33
C ALA A 20 17.23 20.60 -44.81
N LEU A 21 16.29 21.39 -44.28
CA LEU A 21 16.05 21.51 -42.83
C LEU A 21 15.44 20.23 -42.23
N ALA A 22 14.60 19.51 -42.99
CA ALA A 22 14.03 18.24 -42.57
C ALA A 22 15.08 17.10 -42.54
N ALA A 23 16.03 17.13 -43.45
CA ALA A 23 17.15 16.17 -43.49
C ALA A 23 18.08 16.31 -42.28
N ASP A 24 18.35 17.53 -41.83
CA ASP A 24 19.22 17.80 -40.65
C ASP A 24 18.64 17.20 -39.36
N TRP A 25 17.31 17.27 -39.14
CA TRP A 25 16.67 16.66 -37.97
C TRP A 25 16.68 15.14 -38.05
N ALA A 26 16.43 14.54 -39.21
CA ALA A 26 16.46 13.08 -39.37
C ALA A 26 17.84 12.51 -39.01
N ASP A 27 18.91 13.04 -39.60
CA ASP A 27 20.29 12.63 -39.32
C ASP A 27 20.67 12.84 -37.84
N THR A 28 20.18 13.92 -37.24
CA THR A 28 20.45 14.23 -35.81
C THR A 28 19.75 13.22 -34.90
N LEU A 29 18.48 12.90 -35.20
CA LEU A 29 17.71 11.95 -34.42
C LEU A 29 18.28 10.54 -34.52
N GLU A 30 18.66 10.07 -35.69
CA GLU A 30 19.33 8.76 -35.88
C GLU A 30 20.62 8.65 -35.07
N ARG A 31 21.40 9.74 -34.98
CA ARG A 31 22.65 9.80 -34.22
C ARG A 31 22.45 9.81 -32.71
N VAL A 32 21.40 10.50 -32.21
CA VAL A 32 21.14 10.71 -30.77
C VAL A 32 20.37 9.54 -30.16
N ALA A 33 19.41 9.00 -30.89
CA ALA A 33 18.47 7.99 -30.40
C ALA A 33 19.14 6.76 -29.73
N PRO A 34 20.26 6.18 -30.25
CA PRO A 34 20.89 5.02 -29.59
C PRO A 34 21.44 5.29 -28.19
N SER A 35 21.58 6.57 -27.81
CA SER A 35 22.07 6.99 -26.49
C SER A 35 20.95 7.31 -25.51
N VAL A 36 19.69 7.22 -25.93
CA VAL A 36 18.49 7.39 -25.08
C VAL A 36 17.98 6.02 -24.66
N VAL A 37 17.70 5.86 -23.36
CA VAL A 37 17.31 4.58 -22.77
C VAL A 37 15.99 4.71 -22.04
N ALA A 38 15.21 3.63 -22.03
CA ALA A 38 14.10 3.47 -21.11
C ALA A 38 14.66 3.00 -19.75
N ILE A 39 14.28 3.66 -18.67
CA ILE A 39 14.67 3.26 -17.31
C ILE A 39 13.45 2.65 -16.62
N GLN A 40 13.60 1.42 -16.15
CA GLN A 40 12.67 0.76 -15.25
C GLN A 40 13.18 0.93 -13.82
N VAL A 41 12.31 1.43 -12.93
CA VAL A 41 12.66 1.77 -11.54
C VAL A 41 11.71 1.08 -10.59
N ASP A 42 12.25 0.41 -9.59
CA ASP A 42 11.53 -0.15 -8.47
C ASP A 42 12.01 0.52 -7.19
N ALA A 43 11.25 1.49 -6.68
CA ALA A 43 11.46 2.07 -5.36
C ALA A 43 11.00 1.05 -4.32
N ALA A 44 11.95 0.39 -3.66
CA ALA A 44 11.66 -0.74 -2.77
C ALA A 44 11.00 -0.30 -1.45
N ARG A 45 11.22 0.95 -1.02
CA ARG A 45 10.64 1.53 0.20
C ARG A 45 10.15 2.94 -0.05
N ALA A 46 9.09 3.33 0.64
CA ALA A 46 8.70 4.72 0.72
C ALA A 46 9.80 5.52 1.42
N PHE A 47 10.17 6.67 0.89
CA PHE A 47 11.25 7.48 1.43
C PHE A 47 11.08 8.94 1.03
N ASP A 48 11.20 9.87 1.99
CA ASP A 48 10.97 11.30 1.79
C ASP A 48 9.59 11.56 1.15
N THR A 49 9.54 12.22 0.01
CA THR A 49 8.31 12.49 -0.74
C THR A 49 7.81 11.31 -1.57
N GLU A 50 8.65 10.28 -1.79
CA GLU A 50 8.39 9.19 -2.72
C GLU A 50 7.66 8.01 -2.06
N TRP A 51 6.82 7.31 -2.85
CA TRP A 51 6.23 6.03 -2.47
C TRP A 51 7.06 4.86 -3.00
N ASN A 52 6.90 3.70 -2.38
CA ASN A 52 7.36 2.45 -2.98
C ASN A 52 6.45 2.12 -4.18
N VAL A 53 7.06 2.06 -5.36
CA VAL A 53 6.34 1.91 -6.64
C VAL A 53 7.27 1.41 -7.74
N SER A 54 6.69 0.68 -8.70
CA SER A 54 7.37 0.32 -9.95
C SER A 54 6.97 1.30 -11.05
N THR A 55 7.94 2.02 -11.61
CA THR A 55 7.73 3.06 -12.63
C THR A 55 8.63 2.87 -13.84
N GLN A 56 8.34 3.64 -14.89
CA GLN A 56 9.19 3.77 -16.07
C GLN A 56 9.50 5.26 -16.33
N ALA A 57 10.70 5.52 -16.82
CA ALA A 57 11.20 6.83 -17.13
C ALA A 57 12.17 6.77 -18.31
N THR A 58 12.74 7.90 -18.65
CA THR A 58 13.77 8.04 -19.68
C THR A 58 15.09 8.49 -19.06
N GLY A 59 16.20 8.11 -19.65
CA GLY A 59 17.52 8.63 -19.37
C GLY A 59 18.36 8.67 -20.65
N PHE A 60 19.53 9.24 -20.58
CA PHE A 60 20.45 9.25 -21.70
C PHE A 60 21.91 9.23 -21.27
N VAL A 61 22.74 8.64 -22.09
CA VAL A 61 24.18 8.49 -21.83
C VAL A 61 24.89 9.84 -21.95
N VAL A 62 25.57 10.27 -20.88
CA VAL A 62 26.39 11.52 -20.83
C VAL A 62 27.88 11.22 -20.73
N ASP A 63 28.26 9.98 -20.39
CA ASP A 63 29.63 9.49 -20.42
C ASP A 63 29.60 7.99 -20.75
N ALA A 64 29.95 7.62 -21.96
CA ALA A 64 29.89 6.24 -22.43
C ALA A 64 31.05 5.39 -21.87
N GLU A 65 32.20 5.99 -21.56
CA GLU A 65 33.37 5.29 -21.04
C GLU A 65 33.18 4.89 -19.57
N ARG A 66 32.55 5.78 -18.78
CA ARG A 66 32.22 5.55 -17.37
C ARG A 66 30.81 4.96 -17.15
N GLY A 67 30.03 4.80 -18.22
CA GLY A 67 28.65 4.31 -18.16
C GLY A 67 27.68 5.24 -17.42
N LEU A 68 27.88 6.58 -17.49
CA LEU A 68 26.98 7.51 -16.78
C LEU A 68 25.76 7.84 -17.62
N ILE A 69 24.59 7.67 -17.01
CA ILE A 69 23.27 8.06 -17.53
C ILE A 69 22.70 9.18 -16.68
N LEU A 70 22.28 10.26 -17.33
CA LEU A 70 21.57 11.38 -16.72
C LEU A 70 20.05 11.14 -16.81
N THR A 71 19.35 11.40 -15.71
CA THR A 71 17.89 11.38 -15.62
C THR A 71 17.42 12.34 -14.51
N ASN A 72 16.11 12.33 -14.17
CA ASN A 72 15.61 13.12 -13.05
C ASN A 72 15.97 12.52 -11.67
N ARG A 73 15.95 13.35 -10.62
CA ARG A 73 16.12 12.94 -9.23
C ARG A 73 15.04 11.95 -8.79
N HIS A 74 13.77 12.22 -9.14
CA HIS A 74 12.66 11.32 -8.79
C HIS A 74 12.73 9.95 -9.50
N VAL A 75 13.56 9.80 -10.52
CA VAL A 75 13.88 8.51 -11.18
C VAL A 75 15.02 7.80 -10.45
N VAL A 76 16.08 8.53 -10.04
CA VAL A 76 17.19 7.95 -9.24
C VAL A 76 16.74 7.64 -7.81
N THR A 77 15.75 8.31 -7.31
CA THR A 77 15.13 8.29 -5.98
C THR A 77 16.11 8.51 -4.79
N PRO A 78 15.69 9.15 -3.72
CA PRO A 78 16.52 9.30 -2.53
C PRO A 78 16.59 8.03 -1.67
N GLY A 79 15.62 7.12 -1.79
CA GLY A 79 15.47 5.89 -1.02
C GLY A 79 16.07 4.64 -1.69
N PRO A 80 15.84 3.45 -1.13
CA PRO A 80 16.24 2.18 -1.71
C PRO A 80 15.58 1.94 -3.07
N VAL A 81 16.40 1.63 -4.08
CA VAL A 81 15.94 1.49 -5.46
C VAL A 81 16.68 0.37 -6.19
N THR A 82 15.95 -0.37 -7.00
CA THR A 82 16.49 -1.25 -8.05
C THR A 82 16.13 -0.66 -9.41
N ALA A 83 17.10 -0.48 -10.28
CA ALA A 83 16.86 0.13 -11.59
C ALA A 83 17.60 -0.60 -12.70
N ARG A 84 17.01 -0.54 -13.91
CA ARG A 84 17.58 -1.12 -15.13
C ARG A 84 17.37 -0.16 -16.30
N ALA A 85 18.35 -0.09 -17.20
CA ALA A 85 18.22 0.61 -18.47
C ALA A 85 18.01 -0.38 -19.61
N ILE A 86 17.07 -0.05 -20.49
CA ILE A 86 16.79 -0.80 -21.71
C ILE A 86 17.16 0.11 -22.88
N PHE A 87 18.18 -0.29 -23.63
CA PHE A 87 18.61 0.38 -24.85
C PHE A 87 17.64 0.11 -26.01
N GLN A 88 17.74 0.88 -27.10
CA GLN A 88 16.85 0.72 -28.25
C GLN A 88 16.89 -0.66 -28.90
N ASN A 89 18.07 -1.30 -28.94
CA ASN A 89 18.26 -2.66 -29.41
C ASN A 89 17.78 -3.75 -28.44
N ARG A 90 17.09 -3.36 -27.33
CA ARG A 90 16.56 -4.22 -26.29
C ARG A 90 17.61 -4.88 -25.39
N GLU A 91 18.86 -4.49 -25.45
CA GLU A 91 19.81 -4.84 -24.40
C GLU A 91 19.41 -4.17 -23.09
N GLU A 92 19.43 -4.96 -22.03
CA GLU A 92 19.13 -4.55 -20.66
C GLU A 92 20.39 -4.56 -19.81
N VAL A 93 20.59 -3.52 -19.02
CA VAL A 93 21.71 -3.40 -18.08
C VAL A 93 21.22 -2.95 -16.71
N VAL A 94 21.83 -3.47 -15.64
CA VAL A 94 21.57 -3.04 -14.26
C VAL A 94 22.15 -1.65 -14.05
N LEU A 95 21.41 -0.80 -13.38
CA LEU A 95 21.81 0.56 -13.03
C LEU A 95 22.16 0.67 -11.54
N GLN A 96 23.26 1.35 -11.27
CA GLN A 96 23.70 1.75 -9.93
C GLN A 96 23.44 3.25 -9.75
N ALA A 97 22.72 3.63 -8.71
CA ALA A 97 22.52 5.05 -8.36
C ALA A 97 23.84 5.64 -7.81
N VAL A 98 24.37 6.67 -8.46
CA VAL A 98 25.65 7.30 -8.04
C VAL A 98 25.49 8.71 -7.51
N TYR A 99 24.47 9.44 -7.94
CA TYR A 99 24.20 10.78 -7.47
C TYR A 99 22.74 11.18 -7.69
N ARG A 100 22.18 11.87 -6.76
CA ARG A 100 20.88 12.57 -6.82
C ARG A 100 21.02 13.94 -6.20
N ASP A 101 20.57 14.97 -6.91
CA ASP A 101 20.67 16.33 -6.36
C ASP A 101 19.69 16.50 -5.19
N PRO A 102 20.12 17.07 -4.06
CA PRO A 102 19.26 17.23 -2.89
C PRO A 102 18.16 18.29 -3.05
N VAL A 103 18.22 19.13 -4.09
CA VAL A 103 17.28 20.24 -4.34
C VAL A 103 16.66 20.18 -5.72
N HIS A 104 17.48 19.97 -6.78
CA HIS A 104 17.01 20.04 -8.15
C HIS A 104 16.70 18.65 -8.73
N ASP A 105 15.73 18.57 -9.63
CA ASP A 105 15.23 17.30 -10.15
C ASP A 105 16.16 16.68 -11.20
N PHE A 106 17.40 16.35 -10.81
CA PHE A 106 18.31 15.56 -11.63
C PHE A 106 19.15 14.59 -10.81
N GLY A 107 19.63 13.54 -11.46
CA GLY A 107 20.53 12.55 -10.88
C GLY A 107 21.22 11.68 -11.92
N PHE A 108 22.16 10.87 -11.47
CA PHE A 108 22.95 10.01 -12.33
C PHE A 108 22.91 8.56 -11.88
N TYR A 109 22.70 7.69 -12.86
CA TYR A 109 22.97 6.27 -12.75
C TYR A 109 24.28 5.92 -13.42
N ARG A 110 24.86 4.78 -13.03
CA ARG A 110 25.98 4.11 -13.69
C ARG A 110 25.57 2.73 -14.14
N TYR A 111 25.96 2.34 -15.34
CA TYR A 111 25.96 0.95 -15.81
C TYR A 111 27.38 0.50 -16.11
N ASP A 112 27.62 -0.80 -16.15
CA ASP A 112 28.88 -1.37 -16.62
C ASP A 112 28.92 -1.38 -18.16
N PRO A 113 29.77 -0.56 -18.82
CA PRO A 113 29.85 -0.57 -20.29
C PRO A 113 30.23 -1.93 -20.89
N ALA A 114 30.95 -2.78 -20.15
CA ALA A 114 31.32 -4.11 -20.60
C ALA A 114 30.14 -5.09 -20.66
N SER A 115 29.03 -4.78 -20.02
CA SER A 115 27.79 -5.56 -20.09
C SER A 115 27.04 -5.42 -21.42
N LEU A 116 27.31 -4.36 -22.21
CA LEU A 116 26.74 -4.18 -23.54
C LEU A 116 27.49 -5.02 -24.58
N ARG A 117 26.75 -5.77 -25.38
CA ARG A 117 27.30 -6.65 -26.42
C ARG A 117 27.10 -6.13 -27.84
N PHE A 118 25.98 -5.45 -28.08
CA PHE A 118 25.53 -5.04 -29.39
C PHE A 118 25.24 -3.54 -29.49
N ALA A 119 24.92 -2.86 -28.38
CA ALA A 119 24.74 -1.42 -28.34
C ALA A 119 26.08 -0.70 -28.16
N ALA A 120 26.28 0.39 -28.90
CA ALA A 120 27.44 1.28 -28.82
C ALA A 120 26.98 2.74 -28.65
N PRO A 121 26.41 3.10 -27.47
CA PRO A 121 25.91 4.43 -27.25
C PRO A 121 27.05 5.46 -27.23
N ARG A 122 26.75 6.70 -27.65
CA ARG A 122 27.67 7.83 -27.58
C ARG A 122 27.24 8.80 -26.48
N ALA A 123 28.19 9.42 -25.82
CA ALA A 123 27.89 10.46 -24.84
C ALA A 123 27.23 11.67 -25.52
N LEU A 124 26.02 12.06 -25.04
CA LEU A 124 25.36 13.27 -25.46
C LEU A 124 25.99 14.48 -24.74
N ARG A 125 26.36 15.49 -25.51
CA ARG A 125 27.02 16.68 -24.97
C ARG A 125 26.02 17.65 -24.36
N LEU A 126 26.17 17.99 -23.08
CA LEU A 126 25.42 19.05 -22.42
C LEU A 126 25.85 20.43 -22.93
N HIS A 127 24.88 21.29 -23.27
CA HIS A 127 25.08 22.62 -23.82
C HIS A 127 24.18 23.67 -23.18
N PRO A 128 24.38 24.03 -21.88
CA PRO A 128 23.54 24.98 -21.16
C PRO A 128 23.33 26.32 -21.90
N ALA A 129 24.38 26.83 -22.52
CA ALA A 129 24.37 28.11 -23.25
C ALA A 129 23.50 28.08 -24.55
N GLY A 130 23.12 26.88 -25.00
CA GLY A 130 22.22 26.69 -26.16
C GLY A 130 20.75 26.95 -25.83
N ALA A 131 20.38 26.96 -24.57
CA ALA A 131 19.02 27.23 -24.11
C ALA A 131 18.66 28.70 -24.27
N ARG A 132 18.08 29.08 -25.39
CA ARG A 132 17.68 30.48 -25.72
C ARG A 132 16.23 30.48 -26.17
N VAL A 133 15.50 31.56 -25.88
CA VAL A 133 14.14 31.75 -26.42
C VAL A 133 14.21 31.72 -27.95
N GLY A 134 13.29 30.95 -28.56
CA GLY A 134 13.23 30.74 -30.01
C GLY A 134 14.09 29.58 -30.53
N THR A 135 14.84 28.86 -29.66
CA THR A 135 15.54 27.63 -30.07
C THR A 135 14.55 26.54 -30.41
N ASP A 136 14.64 26.00 -31.63
CA ASP A 136 13.88 24.80 -32.04
C ASP A 136 14.48 23.57 -31.38
N ILE A 137 13.64 22.77 -30.76
CA ILE A 137 14.04 21.62 -29.92
C ILE A 137 13.30 20.35 -30.28
N ARG A 138 13.90 19.20 -29.93
CA ARG A 138 13.22 17.91 -29.86
C ARG A 138 13.44 17.28 -28.47
N VAL A 139 12.37 16.68 -27.93
CA VAL A 139 12.42 15.88 -26.73
C VAL A 139 12.34 14.42 -27.15
N LEU A 140 13.34 13.62 -26.77
CA LEU A 140 13.42 12.20 -27.12
C LEU A 140 13.18 11.37 -25.86
N GLY A 141 12.08 10.61 -25.79
CA GLY A 141 11.77 9.85 -24.59
C GLY A 141 10.77 8.72 -24.80
N ASN A 142 10.48 8.01 -23.72
CA ASN A 142 9.56 6.87 -23.72
C ASN A 142 8.18 7.33 -23.19
N ASP A 143 7.53 8.19 -23.95
CA ASP A 143 6.27 8.83 -23.60
C ASP A 143 5.19 7.75 -23.38
N ALA A 144 4.38 7.87 -22.31
CA ALA A 144 3.39 6.87 -21.91
C ALA A 144 3.96 5.45 -21.64
N GLY A 145 5.29 5.31 -21.46
CA GLY A 145 5.95 4.01 -21.30
C GLY A 145 6.06 3.19 -22.59
N GLU A 146 5.75 3.82 -23.73
CA GLU A 146 5.88 3.22 -25.07
C GLU A 146 7.33 3.26 -25.58
N GLN A 147 7.54 2.89 -26.84
CA GLN A 147 8.84 3.01 -27.49
C GLN A 147 9.24 4.48 -27.67
N LEU A 148 10.50 4.71 -27.99
CA LEU A 148 11.06 6.04 -28.18
C LEU A 148 10.16 6.90 -29.06
N SER A 149 9.65 7.98 -28.49
CA SER A 149 8.87 9.02 -29.15
C SER A 149 9.67 10.31 -29.25
N ILE A 150 9.31 11.16 -30.23
CA ILE A 150 9.99 12.41 -30.50
C ILE A 150 8.96 13.52 -30.51
N LEU A 151 9.07 14.45 -29.59
CA LEU A 151 8.20 15.60 -29.48
C LEU A 151 8.92 16.87 -29.97
N ALA A 152 8.31 17.59 -30.90
CA ALA A 152 8.79 18.85 -31.41
C ALA A 152 8.34 20.02 -30.52
N GLY A 153 9.18 21.03 -30.38
CA GLY A 153 8.85 22.25 -29.66
C GLY A 153 9.83 23.38 -29.90
N THR A 154 9.50 24.55 -29.35
CA THR A 154 10.38 25.73 -29.36
C THR A 154 10.46 26.27 -27.94
N LEU A 155 11.64 26.62 -27.48
CA LEU A 155 11.83 27.26 -26.17
C LEU A 155 11.16 28.64 -26.17
N ALA A 156 10.07 28.74 -25.42
CA ALA A 156 9.25 29.95 -25.32
C ALA A 156 9.73 30.86 -24.19
N ARG A 157 10.31 30.27 -23.12
CA ARG A 157 10.74 31.00 -21.92
C ARG A 157 11.90 30.28 -21.21
N ILE A 158 12.79 31.05 -20.57
CA ILE A 158 13.98 30.49 -19.86
C ILE A 158 14.07 30.95 -18.40
N ASP A 159 13.13 31.72 -17.95
CA ASP A 159 13.11 32.38 -16.62
C ASP A 159 11.80 32.09 -15.87
N ARG A 160 11.18 30.94 -16.13
CA ARG A 160 9.98 30.53 -15.44
C ARG A 160 10.31 30.11 -14.01
N GLU A 161 9.41 30.38 -13.05
CA GLU A 161 9.47 29.76 -11.71
C GLU A 161 9.36 28.25 -11.83
N ALA A 162 10.04 27.53 -10.91
CA ALA A 162 9.96 26.08 -10.82
C ALA A 162 8.49 25.63 -10.62
N PRO A 163 8.07 24.49 -11.19
CA PRO A 163 6.72 23.98 -10.99
C PRO A 163 6.48 23.66 -9.53
N ASP A 164 5.32 24.02 -9.02
CA ASP A 164 4.82 23.63 -7.70
C ASP A 164 3.83 22.46 -7.84
N TYR A 165 4.19 21.32 -7.27
CA TYR A 165 3.36 20.10 -7.25
C TYR A 165 2.56 19.96 -5.96
N GLY A 166 2.60 20.95 -5.07
CA GLY A 166 1.85 21.03 -3.84
C GLY A 166 2.57 20.48 -2.60
N PRO A 167 1.94 20.63 -1.43
CA PRO A 167 2.51 20.18 -0.16
C PRO A 167 2.78 18.65 -0.16
N GLY A 168 3.86 18.24 0.49
CA GLY A 168 4.24 16.84 0.60
C GLY A 168 4.78 16.22 -0.71
N LYS A 169 4.94 17.02 -1.76
CA LYS A 169 5.59 16.65 -3.00
C LYS A 169 6.99 17.26 -3.06
N TYR A 170 7.81 16.69 -3.94
CA TYR A 170 9.12 17.30 -4.22
C TYR A 170 8.92 18.53 -5.10
N ASN A 171 9.36 19.69 -4.61
CA ASN A 171 9.28 20.97 -5.32
C ASN A 171 10.67 21.60 -5.38
N ASP A 172 11.16 21.83 -6.59
CA ASP A 172 12.41 22.55 -6.82
C ASP A 172 12.28 24.01 -6.38
N PHE A 173 13.36 24.57 -5.89
CA PHE A 173 13.46 25.98 -5.52
C PHE A 173 14.86 26.53 -5.81
N ASN A 174 15.03 27.84 -5.73
CA ASN A 174 16.27 28.54 -6.06
C ASN A 174 16.78 28.20 -7.47
N THR A 175 15.89 28.08 -8.43
CA THR A 175 16.19 27.82 -9.83
C THR A 175 15.10 28.38 -10.75
N PHE A 176 15.48 28.70 -11.99
CA PHE A 176 14.50 28.88 -13.06
C PHE A 176 14.27 27.56 -13.79
N TYR A 177 13.17 27.49 -14.54
CA TYR A 177 12.86 26.42 -15.48
C TYR A 177 12.72 26.97 -16.90
N LEU A 178 13.08 26.16 -17.88
CA LEU A 178 12.78 26.42 -19.28
C LEU A 178 11.36 25.95 -19.58
N GLN A 179 10.68 26.62 -20.49
CA GLN A 179 9.32 26.28 -20.92
C GLN A 179 9.23 26.21 -22.42
N ALA A 180 8.53 25.18 -22.92
CA ALA A 180 8.10 25.09 -24.31
C ALA A 180 6.60 24.83 -24.41
N ALA A 181 5.99 25.23 -25.53
CA ALA A 181 4.62 24.91 -25.88
C ALA A 181 4.58 23.50 -26.48
N SER A 182 4.67 22.47 -25.62
CA SER A 182 4.57 21.07 -25.98
C SER A 182 3.91 20.31 -24.83
N SER A 183 3.42 19.09 -25.08
CA SER A 183 2.84 18.22 -24.07
C SER A 183 3.70 16.97 -23.92
N THR A 184 4.25 16.72 -22.72
CA THR A 184 4.92 15.48 -22.36
C THR A 184 4.02 14.70 -21.40
N SER A 185 4.08 13.38 -21.43
CA SER A 185 3.32 12.48 -20.56
C SER A 185 4.21 11.67 -19.61
N GLY A 186 3.60 10.85 -18.75
CA GLY A 186 4.34 9.94 -17.87
C GLY A 186 5.24 9.00 -18.68
N GLY A 187 6.48 8.76 -18.19
CA GLY A 187 7.51 8.00 -18.91
C GLY A 187 8.56 8.88 -19.61
N SER A 188 8.23 10.12 -19.97
CA SER A 188 9.17 11.06 -20.60
C SER A 188 10.07 11.81 -19.60
N SER A 189 9.89 11.66 -18.31
CA SER A 189 10.79 12.20 -17.28
C SER A 189 12.22 11.75 -17.53
N GLY A 190 13.18 12.69 -17.49
CA GLY A 190 14.60 12.43 -17.75
C GLY A 190 14.99 12.40 -19.23
N SER A 191 14.07 12.73 -20.15
CA SER A 191 14.38 12.84 -21.58
C SER A 191 15.34 13.98 -21.89
N PRO A 192 16.32 13.78 -22.81
CA PRO A 192 17.12 14.89 -23.31
C PRO A 192 16.27 15.81 -24.17
N VAL A 193 16.43 17.14 -23.95
CA VAL A 193 15.93 18.20 -24.81
C VAL A 193 17.07 18.67 -25.67
N ILE A 194 17.03 18.37 -26.97
CA ILE A 194 18.15 18.63 -27.87
C ILE A 194 17.88 19.77 -28.86
N ASP A 195 18.94 20.46 -29.27
CA ASP A 195 18.94 21.37 -30.42
C ASP A 195 19.16 20.60 -31.73
N VAL A 196 19.08 21.30 -32.86
CA VAL A 196 19.27 20.72 -34.20
C VAL A 196 20.66 20.11 -34.42
N THR A 197 21.67 20.47 -33.60
CA THR A 197 23.02 19.89 -33.64
C THR A 197 23.16 18.60 -32.83
N GLY A 198 22.10 18.23 -32.09
CA GLY A 198 22.06 17.07 -31.22
C GLY A 198 22.68 17.29 -29.82
N LYS A 199 22.97 18.55 -29.44
CA LYS A 199 23.41 18.90 -28.11
C LYS A 199 22.24 19.06 -27.17
N VAL A 200 22.38 18.61 -25.91
CA VAL A 200 21.34 18.69 -24.90
C VAL A 200 21.31 20.08 -24.29
N VAL A 201 20.18 20.77 -24.40
CA VAL A 201 19.98 22.15 -23.91
C VAL A 201 19.11 22.21 -22.65
N GLY A 202 18.40 21.10 -22.32
CA GLY A 202 17.54 20.97 -21.12
C GLY A 202 17.29 19.51 -20.77
N LEU A 203 16.83 19.27 -19.54
CA LEU A 203 16.38 17.96 -19.05
C LEU A 203 14.88 18.03 -18.82
N ASN A 204 14.11 17.14 -19.45
CA ASN A 204 12.66 17.10 -19.26
C ASN A 204 12.31 16.68 -17.84
N ALA A 205 11.61 17.54 -17.11
CA ALA A 205 11.20 17.29 -15.72
C ALA A 205 9.71 17.05 -15.55
N GLY A 206 8.88 17.58 -16.43
CA GLY A 206 7.44 17.41 -16.34
C GLY A 206 6.66 18.33 -17.28
N GLY A 207 5.34 18.36 -17.11
CA GLY A 207 4.43 19.16 -17.92
C GLY A 207 3.15 19.52 -17.20
N SER A 208 2.39 20.42 -17.79
CA SER A 208 1.04 20.76 -17.36
C SER A 208 0.05 20.43 -18.47
N THR A 209 -0.90 19.54 -18.17
CA THR A 209 -1.95 19.16 -19.13
C THR A 209 -2.97 20.28 -19.37
N GLY A 210 -3.16 21.18 -18.38
CA GLY A 210 -4.10 22.28 -18.48
C GLY A 210 -3.66 23.44 -19.39
N ALA A 211 -2.36 23.50 -19.75
CA ALA A 211 -1.81 24.59 -20.55
C ALA A 211 -0.93 24.13 -21.74
N ALA A 212 -0.91 22.82 -22.06
CA ALA A 212 -0.03 22.24 -23.07
C ALA A 212 1.41 22.77 -22.99
N SER A 213 2.00 22.80 -21.79
CA SER A 213 3.34 23.28 -21.57
C SER A 213 4.23 22.28 -20.85
N SER A 214 5.44 22.10 -21.39
CA SER A 214 6.48 21.25 -20.82
C SER A 214 7.53 22.11 -20.12
N PHE A 215 8.08 21.52 -19.03
CA PHE A 215 9.04 22.17 -18.16
C PHE A 215 10.36 21.39 -18.20
N TYR A 216 11.46 22.13 -18.45
CA TYR A 216 12.78 21.52 -18.54
C TYR A 216 13.72 22.16 -17.52
N LEU A 217 14.47 21.32 -16.82
CA LEU A 217 15.49 21.76 -15.89
C LEU A 217 16.69 22.32 -16.69
N PRO A 218 17.22 23.51 -16.34
CA PRO A 218 18.46 24.05 -16.91
C PRO A 218 19.67 23.20 -16.55
N LEU A 219 20.67 23.15 -17.42
CA LEU A 219 21.77 22.20 -17.32
C LEU A 219 23.02 22.76 -16.61
N ALA A 220 23.06 24.00 -16.13
CA ALA A 220 24.27 24.58 -15.53
C ALA A 220 24.75 23.77 -14.32
N ARG A 221 23.82 23.44 -13.38
CA ARG A 221 24.12 22.62 -12.20
C ARG A 221 24.43 21.17 -12.57
N VAL A 222 23.71 20.63 -13.53
CA VAL A 222 23.91 19.26 -14.05
C VAL A 222 25.31 19.11 -14.65
N ALA A 223 25.76 20.08 -15.44
CA ALA A 223 27.09 20.07 -16.05
C ALA A 223 28.22 20.17 -15.00
N ARG A 224 28.05 20.98 -13.94
CA ARG A 224 28.97 21.01 -12.81
C ARG A 224 29.06 19.68 -12.10
N ALA A 225 27.92 19.10 -11.76
CA ALA A 225 27.86 17.81 -11.08
C ALA A 225 28.50 16.69 -11.92
N LEU A 226 28.22 16.66 -13.24
CA LEU A 226 28.84 15.72 -14.16
C LEU A 226 30.36 15.85 -14.18
N ALA A 227 30.90 17.09 -14.25
CA ALA A 227 32.35 17.33 -14.26
C ALA A 227 33.03 16.86 -12.97
N LEU A 228 32.41 17.04 -11.81
CA LEU A 228 32.90 16.55 -10.53
C LEU A 228 32.89 15.03 -10.47
N LEU A 229 31.80 14.38 -10.90
CA LEU A 229 31.71 12.92 -10.97
C LEU A 229 32.74 12.31 -11.92
N GLN A 230 32.98 12.95 -13.07
CA GLN A 230 33.99 12.52 -14.05
C GLN A 230 35.41 12.63 -13.50
N SER A 231 35.69 13.64 -12.66
CA SER A 231 36.98 13.80 -11.98
C SER A 231 37.12 13.00 -10.69
N GLY A 232 36.10 12.23 -10.29
CA GLY A 232 36.07 11.44 -9.04
C GLY A 232 35.99 12.30 -7.77
N GLN A 233 35.50 13.54 -7.90
CA GLN A 233 35.30 14.47 -6.78
C GLN A 233 33.86 14.37 -6.26
N ALA A 234 33.69 14.64 -4.96
CA ALA A 234 32.36 14.76 -4.37
C ALA A 234 31.63 15.99 -4.94
N VAL A 235 30.34 15.84 -5.20
CA VAL A 235 29.50 16.95 -5.66
C VAL A 235 29.07 17.74 -4.43
N THR A 236 29.65 18.93 -4.26
CA THR A 236 29.30 19.85 -3.16
C THR A 236 28.07 20.67 -3.52
N ARG A 237 27.13 20.81 -2.58
CA ARG A 237 25.92 21.63 -2.70
C ARG A 237 25.74 22.48 -1.43
N GLY A 238 25.93 23.79 -1.57
CA GLY A 238 25.84 24.71 -0.45
C GLY A 238 24.50 25.38 -0.28
N THR A 239 24.09 25.61 0.99
CA THR A 239 22.87 26.32 1.33
C THR A 239 23.07 27.22 2.54
N LEU A 240 22.30 28.32 2.58
CA LEU A 240 22.06 29.14 3.76
C LEU A 240 20.78 28.70 4.51
N GLN A 241 20.12 27.63 4.03
CA GLN A 241 18.77 27.19 4.45
C GLN A 241 17.70 28.28 4.24
N VAL A 242 17.84 29.02 3.13
CA VAL A 242 16.98 30.11 2.70
C VAL A 242 16.46 29.81 1.29
N VAL A 243 15.17 30.00 1.08
CA VAL A 243 14.56 29.97 -0.24
C VAL A 243 14.44 31.40 -0.76
N PHE A 244 14.93 31.61 -1.97
CA PHE A 244 14.85 32.91 -2.65
C PHE A 244 13.82 32.84 -3.78
N ARG A 245 13.19 33.98 -4.07
CA ARG A 245 12.31 34.15 -5.22
C ARG A 245 12.81 35.32 -6.07
N TYR A 246 12.83 35.15 -7.39
CA TYR A 246 13.14 36.26 -8.30
C TYR A 246 11.95 37.20 -8.39
N THR A 247 12.14 38.46 -8.05
CA THR A 247 11.09 39.48 -7.97
C THR A 247 11.39 40.64 -8.91
N PRO A 248 10.42 41.04 -9.79
CA PRO A 248 10.62 42.18 -10.71
C PRO A 248 10.77 43.51 -9.98
N TYR A 249 11.47 44.46 -10.61
CA TYR A 249 11.80 45.78 -10.02
C TYR A 249 10.54 46.56 -9.60
N ASP A 250 9.45 46.50 -10.32
CA ASP A 250 8.19 47.18 -9.94
C ASP A 250 7.66 46.69 -8.60
N GLN A 251 7.81 45.40 -8.30
CA GLN A 251 7.42 44.82 -7.01
C GLN A 251 8.49 45.13 -5.94
N LEU A 252 9.77 45.06 -6.29
CA LEU A 252 10.87 45.36 -5.37
C LEU A 252 10.81 46.78 -4.81
N ARG A 253 10.39 47.76 -5.63
CA ARG A 253 10.17 49.14 -5.15
C ARG A 253 9.12 49.21 -4.05
N ARG A 254 8.11 48.36 -4.13
CA ARG A 254 7.06 48.27 -3.07
C ARG A 254 7.61 47.62 -1.80
N LEU A 255 8.64 46.78 -1.92
CA LEU A 255 9.35 46.17 -0.79
C LEU A 255 10.40 47.11 -0.20
N GLY A 256 10.61 48.30 -0.82
CA GLY A 256 11.55 49.32 -0.32
C GLY A 256 12.92 49.37 -1.03
N LEU A 257 13.05 48.72 -2.20
CA LEU A 257 14.31 48.85 -3.00
C LEU A 257 14.59 50.31 -3.30
N THR A 258 15.80 50.76 -2.94
CA THR A 258 16.22 52.16 -3.21
C THR A 258 16.52 52.35 -4.69
N ALA A 259 16.27 53.60 -5.18
CA ALA A 259 16.58 53.96 -6.56
C ALA A 259 18.08 53.88 -6.87
N GLU A 260 18.95 54.01 -5.87
CA GLU A 260 20.40 53.89 -6.00
C GLU A 260 20.80 52.43 -6.24
N THR A 261 20.30 51.51 -5.42
CA THR A 261 20.53 50.05 -5.55
C THR A 261 19.99 49.56 -6.88
N GLU A 262 18.77 49.95 -7.27
CA GLU A 262 18.20 49.58 -8.56
C GLU A 262 19.05 50.05 -9.74
N ARG A 263 19.50 51.34 -9.75
CA ARG A 263 20.36 51.87 -10.82
C ARG A 263 21.68 51.12 -10.91
N ARG A 264 22.31 50.83 -9.75
CA ARG A 264 23.56 50.08 -9.69
C ARG A 264 23.39 48.68 -10.25
N HIS A 265 22.32 47.98 -9.85
CA HIS A 265 22.03 46.61 -10.27
C HIS A 265 21.72 46.53 -11.78
N ARG A 266 20.91 47.45 -12.33
CA ARG A 266 20.61 47.52 -13.76
C ARG A 266 21.86 47.80 -14.59
N LYS A 267 22.80 48.58 -14.08
CA LYS A 267 24.07 48.83 -14.76
C LYS A 267 24.96 47.59 -14.81
N LEU A 268 24.98 46.81 -13.73
CA LEU A 268 25.77 45.58 -13.66
C LEU A 268 25.10 44.43 -14.44
N PHE A 269 23.80 44.38 -14.46
CA PHE A 269 23.02 43.30 -15.06
C PHE A 269 21.93 43.87 -16.01
N PRO A 270 22.30 44.41 -17.16
CA PRO A 270 21.37 45.15 -18.04
C PRO A 270 20.25 44.26 -18.64
N ALA A 271 20.48 42.94 -18.73
CA ALA A 271 19.48 41.98 -19.21
C ALA A 271 18.49 41.48 -18.11
N ARG A 272 18.70 41.89 -16.87
CA ARG A 272 17.87 41.43 -15.76
C ARG A 272 16.81 42.47 -15.38
N THR A 273 15.59 41.99 -15.07
CA THR A 273 14.44 42.84 -14.78
C THR A 273 14.01 42.80 -13.30
N GLY A 274 14.77 42.11 -12.45
CA GLY A 274 14.50 41.94 -11.02
C GLY A 274 15.72 41.49 -10.23
N MET A 275 15.52 41.15 -8.97
CA MET A 275 16.52 40.64 -8.03
C MET A 275 15.96 39.49 -7.21
N LEU A 276 16.84 38.76 -6.51
CA LEU A 276 16.47 37.71 -5.58
C LEU A 276 15.97 38.27 -4.24
N VAL A 277 14.86 37.77 -3.74
CA VAL A 277 14.26 38.17 -2.46
C VAL A 277 14.11 36.93 -1.60
N VAL A 278 14.36 37.04 -0.31
CA VAL A 278 14.12 36.01 0.68
C VAL A 278 12.62 35.68 0.71
N ALA A 279 12.25 34.46 0.32
CA ALA A 279 10.88 33.95 0.32
C ALA A 279 10.57 33.11 1.56
N GLU A 280 11.55 32.29 2.00
CA GLU A 280 11.41 31.45 3.19
C GLU A 280 12.76 31.40 3.92
N VAL A 281 12.73 31.37 5.25
CA VAL A 281 13.90 31.10 6.11
C VAL A 281 13.57 29.87 6.95
N GLN A 282 14.40 28.84 6.87
CA GLN A 282 14.17 27.58 7.57
C GLN A 282 14.19 27.79 9.10
N PRO A 283 13.15 27.42 9.84
CA PRO A 283 13.16 27.48 11.30
C PRO A 283 14.33 26.69 11.91
N GLY A 284 14.98 27.26 12.92
CA GLY A 284 16.12 26.63 13.60
C GLY A 284 17.44 26.68 12.82
N SER A 285 17.49 27.27 11.61
CA SER A 285 18.73 27.53 10.88
C SER A 285 19.49 28.73 11.45
N GLU A 286 20.78 28.87 11.09
CA GLU A 286 21.58 30.07 11.47
C GLU A 286 21.02 31.35 10.84
N ALA A 287 20.37 31.25 9.69
CA ALA A 287 19.70 32.37 9.03
C ALA A 287 18.44 32.84 9.77
N ALA A 288 17.81 31.98 10.57
CA ALA A 288 16.59 32.34 11.28
C ALA A 288 16.85 33.45 12.32
N GLY A 289 16.05 34.52 12.23
CA GLY A 289 16.18 35.71 13.06
C GLY A 289 17.24 36.72 12.58
N GLN A 290 18.06 36.37 11.58
CA GLN A 290 19.03 37.27 10.95
C GLN A 290 18.52 37.75 9.58
N LEU A 291 18.01 36.87 8.74
CA LEU A 291 17.32 37.19 7.50
C LEU A 291 15.80 37.12 7.72
N GLU A 292 15.06 37.92 6.99
CA GLU A 292 13.61 38.01 7.04
C GLU A 292 13.01 37.87 5.64
N VAL A 293 11.81 37.34 5.57
CA VAL A 293 11.04 37.32 4.31
C VAL A 293 10.84 38.73 3.81
N GLY A 294 11.19 38.96 2.54
CA GLY A 294 11.16 40.29 1.93
C GLY A 294 12.57 40.97 1.83
N ASP A 295 13.61 40.42 2.46
CA ASP A 295 14.98 40.91 2.27
C ASP A 295 15.43 40.79 0.82
N ILE A 296 15.94 41.85 0.23
CA ILE A 296 16.39 41.89 -1.17
C ILE A 296 17.88 41.58 -1.19
N LEU A 297 18.29 40.48 -1.79
CA LEU A 297 19.71 40.09 -1.89
C LEU A 297 20.45 41.00 -2.86
N THR A 298 21.50 41.65 -2.41
CA THR A 298 22.29 42.59 -3.20
C THR A 298 23.67 42.03 -3.56
N ALA A 299 24.33 41.32 -2.62
CA ALA A 299 25.63 40.73 -2.84
C ALA A 299 25.89 39.53 -1.91
N LEU A 300 26.83 38.65 -2.30
CA LEU A 300 27.42 37.61 -1.48
C LEU A 300 28.94 37.80 -1.52
N ASP A 301 29.58 37.90 -0.34
CA ASP A 301 31.02 38.22 -0.19
C ASP A 301 31.45 39.44 -1.04
N GLY A 302 30.63 40.50 -1.06
CA GLY A 302 30.85 41.70 -1.83
C GLY A 302 30.65 41.56 -3.36
N SER A 303 30.40 40.36 -3.85
CA SER A 303 30.09 40.07 -5.26
C SER A 303 28.60 40.26 -5.52
N PRO A 304 28.14 41.18 -6.39
CA PRO A 304 26.74 41.36 -6.71
C PRO A 304 26.11 40.09 -7.29
N VAL A 305 24.90 39.76 -6.84
CA VAL A 305 24.15 38.56 -7.26
C VAL A 305 22.85 38.97 -7.94
N ALA A 306 22.61 38.43 -9.15
CA ALA A 306 21.41 38.74 -9.92
C ALA A 306 20.45 37.55 -10.09
N GLU A 307 20.94 36.33 -9.95
CA GLU A 307 20.21 35.14 -10.32
C GLU A 307 20.68 33.91 -9.55
N PHE A 308 19.86 32.86 -9.60
CA PHE A 308 20.05 31.61 -8.83
C PHE A 308 21.35 30.88 -9.17
N ASP A 309 21.77 30.80 -10.47
CA ASP A 309 22.96 30.03 -10.87
C ASP A 309 24.22 30.63 -10.29
N ALA A 310 24.35 31.99 -10.27
CA ALA A 310 25.46 32.67 -9.67
C ALA A 310 25.51 32.50 -8.14
N LEU A 311 24.36 32.63 -7.48
CA LEU A 311 24.22 32.41 -6.03
C LEU A 311 24.62 30.97 -5.66
N ALA A 312 24.01 29.98 -6.35
CA ALA A 312 24.29 28.59 -6.06
C ALA A 312 25.76 28.22 -6.33
N ALA A 313 26.40 28.76 -7.39
CA ALA A 313 27.82 28.51 -7.64
C ALA A 313 28.72 28.97 -6.49
N GLN A 314 28.47 30.17 -5.96
CA GLN A 314 29.23 30.70 -4.82
C GLN A 314 29.01 29.90 -3.55
N LEU A 315 27.76 29.49 -3.27
CA LEU A 315 27.42 28.65 -2.11
C LEU A 315 28.04 27.24 -2.22
N ASP A 316 27.97 26.61 -3.39
CA ASP A 316 28.57 25.28 -3.61
C ASP A 316 30.11 25.29 -3.42
N ASP A 317 30.78 26.39 -3.78
CA ASP A 317 32.23 26.54 -3.58
C ASP A 317 32.62 26.94 -2.14
N SER A 318 31.64 27.39 -1.34
CA SER A 318 31.84 27.89 0.03
C SER A 318 31.34 26.95 1.12
N VAL A 319 31.01 25.69 0.80
CA VAL A 319 30.53 24.72 1.79
C VAL A 319 31.48 24.62 3.00
N GLY A 320 30.94 24.76 4.21
CA GLY A 320 31.68 24.75 5.47
C GLY A 320 32.30 26.09 5.87
N SER A 321 32.33 27.06 4.96
CA SER A 321 32.84 28.41 5.20
C SER A 321 31.73 29.36 5.65
N ARG A 322 32.14 30.53 6.17
CA ARG A 322 31.20 31.65 6.41
C ARG A 322 31.23 32.56 5.22
N VAL A 323 30.08 33.06 4.82
CA VAL A 323 29.91 34.05 3.74
C VAL A 323 29.16 35.25 4.26
N SER A 324 29.51 36.43 3.71
CA SER A 324 28.84 37.69 4.02
C SER A 324 27.66 37.93 3.07
N VAL A 325 26.45 37.90 3.60
CA VAL A 325 25.21 38.13 2.85
C VAL A 325 24.81 39.59 3.01
N GLU A 326 24.76 40.32 1.90
CA GLU A 326 24.33 41.71 1.87
C GLU A 326 22.91 41.80 1.33
N VAL A 327 22.00 42.40 2.11
CA VAL A 327 20.60 42.59 1.76
C VAL A 327 20.15 44.02 1.96
N GLU A 328 19.08 44.41 1.26
CA GLU A 328 18.35 45.64 1.50
C GLU A 328 16.98 45.29 2.10
N ARG A 329 16.69 45.82 3.30
CA ARG A 329 15.42 45.65 4.05
C ARG A 329 14.78 47.01 4.28
N GLY A 330 13.64 47.27 3.66
CA GLY A 330 12.92 48.56 3.82
C GLY A 330 13.79 49.78 3.48
N GLY A 331 14.64 49.72 2.48
CA GLY A 331 15.54 50.79 2.07
C GLY A 331 16.85 50.87 2.88
N LEU A 332 17.09 49.98 3.82
CA LEU A 332 18.30 49.98 4.65
C LEU A 332 19.19 48.80 4.30
N ALA A 333 20.44 49.04 3.99
CA ALA A 333 21.46 48.04 3.76
C ALA A 333 21.78 47.29 5.07
N ARG A 334 21.83 45.96 5.01
CA ARG A 334 22.21 45.08 6.12
C ARG A 334 23.23 44.07 5.63
N ARG A 335 24.12 43.66 6.53
CA ARG A 335 25.11 42.63 6.31
C ARG A 335 25.01 41.58 7.42
N VAL A 336 24.97 40.30 6.99
CA VAL A 336 24.86 39.16 7.88
C VAL A 336 25.89 38.10 7.49
N ASP A 337 26.68 37.62 8.43
CA ASP A 337 27.66 36.56 8.18
C ASP A 337 27.08 35.22 8.56
N LEU A 338 26.86 34.32 7.59
CA LEU A 338 26.24 33.03 7.74
C LEU A 338 27.17 31.90 7.31
N ARG A 339 27.07 30.75 7.99
CA ARG A 339 27.76 29.53 7.57
C ARG A 339 27.02 28.86 6.42
N VAL A 340 27.75 28.45 5.39
CA VAL A 340 27.20 27.63 4.30
C VAL A 340 27.19 26.18 4.73
N VAL A 341 26.01 25.60 4.79
CA VAL A 341 25.77 24.20 5.16
C VAL A 341 25.78 23.33 3.91
N ASP A 342 26.33 22.12 4.01
CA ASP A 342 26.23 21.14 2.94
C ASP A 342 24.80 20.56 2.91
N LEU A 343 24.11 20.69 1.78
CA LEU A 343 22.77 20.15 1.55
C LEU A 343 22.67 18.63 1.73
N GLU A 344 23.76 17.90 1.46
CA GLU A 344 23.79 16.46 1.67
C GLU A 344 23.58 16.10 3.14
N THR A 345 24.05 16.93 4.07
CA THR A 345 23.87 16.71 5.53
C THR A 345 22.42 16.94 6.00
N LEU A 346 21.60 17.59 5.19
CA LEU A 346 20.17 17.84 5.44
C LEU A 346 19.26 16.84 4.71
N SER A 347 19.87 15.89 3.99
CA SER A 347 19.19 14.83 3.25
C SER A 347 19.29 13.52 4.04
N PRO A 348 18.19 12.81 4.29
CA PRO A 348 18.25 11.56 5.01
C PRO A 348 19.04 10.51 4.22
N ALA A 349 19.94 9.80 4.90
CA ALA A 349 20.80 8.77 4.32
C ALA A 349 20.64 7.41 5.04
N SER A 350 19.70 7.30 5.97
CA SER A 350 19.39 6.06 6.70
C SER A 350 17.90 5.93 6.91
N LEU A 351 17.44 4.70 7.09
CA LEU A 351 16.05 4.38 7.43
C LEU A 351 15.99 3.27 8.48
N LEU A 352 14.87 3.23 9.19
CA LEU A 352 14.48 2.16 10.08
C LEU A 352 13.23 1.48 9.52
N GLU A 353 13.30 0.16 9.38
CA GLU A 353 12.12 -0.70 9.16
C GLU A 353 11.75 -1.37 10.47
N LEU A 354 10.50 -1.19 10.92
CA LEU A 354 9.97 -1.78 12.14
C LEU A 354 8.46 -1.97 12.03
N GLY A 355 7.96 -3.21 12.06
CA GLY A 355 6.52 -3.47 11.97
C GLY A 355 5.89 -2.98 10.65
N ASP A 356 6.56 -3.21 9.52
CA ASP A 356 6.23 -2.68 8.17
C ASP A 356 6.29 -1.14 8.08
N THR A 357 6.68 -0.46 9.15
CA THR A 357 6.86 0.99 9.17
C THR A 357 8.21 1.35 8.56
N VAL A 358 8.27 2.44 7.80
CA VAL A 358 9.51 3.03 7.29
C VAL A 358 9.68 4.43 7.86
N LEU A 359 10.76 4.63 8.60
CA LEU A 359 11.10 5.87 9.30
C LEU A 359 12.49 6.36 8.87
N HIS A 360 12.67 7.68 8.78
CA HIS A 360 13.97 8.30 8.52
C HIS A 360 14.04 9.70 9.12
N ASP A 361 15.21 10.33 9.13
CA ASP A 361 15.37 11.72 9.57
C ASP A 361 14.48 12.65 8.75
N LEU A 362 13.93 13.69 9.37
CA LEU A 362 13.15 14.69 8.67
C LEU A 362 14.05 15.41 7.65
N SER A 363 13.73 15.31 6.34
CA SER A 363 14.46 16.01 5.28
C SER A 363 14.18 17.52 5.32
N TRP A 364 15.13 18.31 4.78
CA TRP A 364 14.90 19.76 4.63
C TRP A 364 13.67 20.03 3.75
N GLN A 365 13.47 19.28 2.69
CA GLN A 365 12.31 19.43 1.80
C GLN A 365 10.98 19.29 2.57
N MET A 366 10.87 18.30 3.45
CA MET A 366 9.67 18.12 4.26
C MET A 366 9.57 19.12 5.41
N ALA A 367 10.69 19.40 6.09
CA ALA A 367 10.75 20.40 7.15
C ALA A 367 10.28 21.79 6.67
N ARG A 368 10.69 22.17 5.45
CA ARG A 368 10.28 23.41 4.80
C ARG A 368 8.77 23.47 4.56
N HIS A 369 8.18 22.42 4.02
CA HIS A 369 6.73 22.33 3.79
C HIS A 369 5.92 22.41 5.08
N LEU A 370 6.45 21.88 6.17
CA LEU A 370 5.80 21.90 7.48
C LEU A 370 6.14 23.13 8.32
N ASN A 371 7.05 23.97 7.84
CA ASN A 371 7.63 25.11 8.59
C ASN A 371 8.19 24.69 9.96
N LEU A 372 8.88 23.55 10.02
CA LEU A 372 9.51 22.97 11.21
C LEU A 372 11.03 23.04 11.11
N PRO A 373 11.76 23.04 12.22
CA PRO A 373 13.21 22.81 12.20
C PRO A 373 13.54 21.46 11.55
N VAL A 374 14.71 21.33 10.91
CA VAL A 374 15.17 20.05 10.32
C VAL A 374 15.64 19.14 11.46
N ARG A 375 14.68 18.57 12.17
CA ARG A 375 14.90 17.63 13.28
C ARG A 375 13.65 16.78 13.51
N GLY A 376 13.82 15.61 14.12
CA GLY A 376 12.75 14.63 14.35
C GLY A 376 12.78 13.51 13.31
N VAL A 377 11.95 12.52 13.52
CA VAL A 377 11.87 11.32 12.67
C VAL A 377 10.58 11.33 11.86
N TYR A 378 10.73 11.34 10.54
CA TYR A 378 9.62 11.36 9.58
C TYR A 378 9.06 9.97 9.34
N VAL A 379 7.74 9.85 9.33
CA VAL A 379 7.00 8.62 9.02
C VAL A 379 6.77 8.55 7.50
N ALA A 380 7.65 7.88 6.78
CA ALA A 380 7.52 7.70 5.33
C ALA A 380 6.45 6.65 4.97
N ASN A 381 6.34 5.59 5.77
CA ASN A 381 5.26 4.61 5.73
C ASN A 381 4.87 4.25 7.16
N PRO A 382 3.61 4.41 7.58
CA PRO A 382 3.18 4.03 8.92
C PRO A 382 3.12 2.51 9.12
N GLY A 383 3.09 1.71 8.05
CA GLY A 383 3.05 0.26 8.08
C GLY A 383 1.95 -0.31 8.96
N PHE A 384 2.19 -1.50 9.51
CA PHE A 384 1.27 -2.15 10.44
C PHE A 384 1.30 -1.48 11.83
N LEU A 385 2.51 -1.22 12.34
CA LEU A 385 2.72 -0.79 13.72
C LEU A 385 2.10 0.58 14.03
N LEU A 386 2.42 1.60 13.23
CA LEU A 386 1.97 2.97 13.48
C LEU A 386 0.52 3.21 13.03
N THR A 387 0.05 2.48 12.00
CA THR A 387 -1.36 2.56 11.57
C THR A 387 -2.31 2.16 12.70
N GLN A 388 -1.99 1.11 13.46
CA GLN A 388 -2.79 0.67 14.61
C GLN A 388 -2.90 1.75 15.70
N ALA A 389 -1.85 2.55 15.87
CA ALA A 389 -1.81 3.65 16.83
C ALA A 389 -2.39 4.97 16.28
N GLY A 390 -2.85 4.98 15.01
CA GLY A 390 -3.41 6.17 14.36
C GLY A 390 -2.37 7.24 14.01
N VAL A 391 -1.09 6.88 13.93
CA VAL A 391 -0.01 7.77 13.48
C VAL A 391 0.07 7.71 11.96
N PRO A 392 -0.23 8.81 11.22
CA PRO A 392 -0.32 8.77 9.78
C PRO A 392 1.05 8.91 9.09
N ARG A 393 1.10 8.65 7.79
CA ARG A 393 2.20 9.05 6.94
C ARG A 393 2.39 10.58 7.01
N GLY A 394 3.64 11.01 6.96
CA GLY A 394 3.99 12.43 7.00
C GLY A 394 4.10 12.99 8.43
N ALA A 395 3.69 12.22 9.44
CA ALA A 395 3.93 12.61 10.82
C ALA A 395 5.43 12.73 11.11
N VAL A 396 5.78 13.63 12.03
CA VAL A 396 7.15 13.78 12.54
C VAL A 396 7.15 13.42 14.01
N ILE A 397 7.88 12.36 14.36
CA ILE A 397 8.04 11.90 15.74
C ILE A 397 9.08 12.80 16.42
N GLU A 398 8.72 13.35 17.57
CA GLU A 398 9.54 14.26 18.35
C GLU A 398 10.00 13.68 19.70
N GLU A 399 9.24 12.73 20.27
CA GLU A 399 9.56 12.09 21.57
C GLU A 399 9.09 10.63 21.60
N LEU A 400 9.85 9.80 22.32
CA LEU A 400 9.46 8.44 22.71
C LEU A 400 9.58 8.31 24.22
N GLU A 401 8.48 7.97 24.91
CA GLU A 401 8.45 7.86 26.39
C GLU A 401 9.01 9.12 27.11
N GLY A 402 8.69 10.31 26.62
CA GLY A 402 9.17 11.59 27.15
C GLY A 402 10.66 11.88 26.82
N ARG A 403 11.36 11.01 26.11
CA ARG A 403 12.73 11.25 25.64
C ARG A 403 12.70 11.96 24.30
N PRO A 404 13.37 13.11 24.16
CA PRO A 404 13.45 13.82 22.88
C PRO A 404 14.08 12.95 21.78
N VAL A 405 13.50 12.98 20.58
CA VAL A 405 13.99 12.32 19.38
C VAL A 405 14.32 13.42 18.36
N ALA A 406 15.59 13.77 18.25
CA ALA A 406 16.05 14.76 17.30
C ALA A 406 16.44 14.15 15.93
N ALA A 407 16.86 12.88 15.93
CA ALA A 407 17.28 12.13 14.75
C ALA A 407 16.89 10.66 14.86
N LEU A 408 17.00 9.93 13.75
CA LEU A 408 16.70 8.49 13.67
C LEU A 408 17.54 7.67 14.67
N GLY A 409 18.80 8.08 14.89
CA GLY A 409 19.68 7.43 15.86
C GLY A 409 19.12 7.42 17.28
N ASP A 410 18.56 8.55 17.74
CA ASP A 410 17.93 8.69 19.05
C ASP A 410 16.74 7.74 19.21
N LEU A 411 15.94 7.62 18.15
CA LEU A 411 14.79 6.70 18.14
C LEU A 411 15.23 5.25 18.20
N VAL A 412 16.24 4.86 17.41
CA VAL A 412 16.79 3.48 17.41
C VAL A 412 17.36 3.12 18.77
N GLU A 413 18.10 4.02 19.41
CA GLU A 413 18.63 3.82 20.77
C GLU A 413 17.50 3.67 21.80
N ALA A 414 16.50 4.53 21.75
CA ALA A 414 15.35 4.46 22.65
C ALA A 414 14.57 3.16 22.48
N LEU A 415 14.35 2.70 21.22
CA LEU A 415 13.64 1.46 20.91
C LEU A 415 14.40 0.19 21.33
N ALA A 416 15.73 0.23 21.41
CA ALA A 416 16.53 -0.92 21.83
C ALA A 416 16.25 -1.33 23.28
N ALA A 417 15.79 -0.39 24.12
CA ALA A 417 15.44 -0.65 25.51
C ALA A 417 13.98 -1.10 25.72
N VAL A 418 13.16 -1.10 24.66
CA VAL A 418 11.72 -1.41 24.75
C VAL A 418 11.48 -2.91 24.57
N PRO A 419 10.91 -3.62 25.56
CA PRO A 419 10.51 -5.03 25.43
C PRO A 419 9.47 -5.28 24.33
N GLN A 420 9.38 -6.56 23.92
CA GLN A 420 8.32 -7.05 23.05
C GLN A 420 6.95 -6.83 23.70
N ASP A 421 5.95 -6.43 22.88
CA ASP A 421 4.56 -6.16 23.28
C ASP A 421 4.35 -5.01 24.29
N GLN A 422 5.41 -4.28 24.67
CA GLN A 422 5.27 -3.10 25.52
C GLN A 422 4.52 -1.98 24.78
N LEU A 423 3.64 -1.30 25.50
CA LEU A 423 2.99 -0.08 25.08
C LEU A 423 3.90 1.11 25.37
N VAL A 424 4.22 1.92 24.36
CA VAL A 424 5.05 3.12 24.50
C VAL A 424 4.32 4.35 24.02
N GLN A 425 4.56 5.49 24.63
CA GLN A 425 4.02 6.77 24.23
C GLN A 425 4.91 7.40 23.15
N VAL A 426 4.31 7.75 22.01
CA VAL A 426 4.97 8.47 20.91
C VAL A 426 4.31 9.84 20.78
N ARG A 427 5.11 10.91 20.94
CA ARG A 427 4.70 12.28 20.64
C ARG A 427 5.11 12.63 19.22
N TYR A 428 4.18 13.17 18.47
CA TYR A 428 4.38 13.52 17.06
C TYR A 428 3.52 14.71 16.63
N VAL A 429 3.90 15.35 15.52
CA VAL A 429 3.06 16.34 14.83
C VAL A 429 2.56 15.77 13.50
N ARG A 430 1.42 16.25 13.03
CA ARG A 430 0.82 15.88 11.75
C ARG A 430 1.11 16.92 10.68
N PRO A 431 1.16 16.54 9.38
CA PRO A 431 1.34 17.50 8.29
C PRO A 431 0.27 18.60 8.23
N GLU A 432 -0.97 18.22 8.57
CA GLU A 432 -2.11 19.16 8.55
C GLU A 432 -2.11 20.12 9.75
N GLU A 433 -1.45 19.74 10.84
CA GLU A 433 -1.42 20.49 12.12
C GLU A 433 -0.02 20.48 12.74
N PRO A 434 1.01 21.02 12.07
CA PRO A 434 2.41 20.86 12.50
C PRO A 434 2.74 21.60 13.81
N LEU A 435 1.88 22.52 14.25
CA LEU A 435 2.05 23.25 15.53
C LEU A 435 1.29 22.61 16.69
N ASN A 436 0.52 21.56 16.47
CA ASN A 436 -0.30 20.90 17.48
C ASN A 436 0.18 19.46 17.72
N PRO A 437 1.12 19.25 18.66
CA PRO A 437 1.61 17.91 18.99
C PRO A 437 0.50 16.98 19.48
N ARG A 438 0.59 15.73 19.10
CA ARG A 438 -0.29 14.64 19.55
C ARG A 438 0.52 13.53 20.21
N VAL A 439 -0.15 12.77 21.04
CA VAL A 439 0.42 11.58 21.69
C VAL A 439 -0.43 10.38 21.31
N SER A 440 0.22 9.29 20.94
CA SER A 440 -0.40 7.98 20.73
C SER A 440 0.37 6.90 21.47
N ALA A 441 -0.35 5.91 21.97
CA ALA A 441 0.24 4.72 22.53
C ALA A 441 0.48 3.69 21.42
N VAL A 442 1.72 3.32 21.20
CA VAL A 442 2.16 2.35 20.18
C VAL A 442 2.59 1.06 20.88
N ARG A 443 2.03 -0.07 20.47
CA ARG A 443 2.47 -1.37 20.99
C ARG A 443 3.59 -1.93 20.13
N MET A 444 4.71 -2.27 20.73
CA MET A 444 5.94 -2.72 20.07
C MET A 444 5.86 -4.20 19.67
N ASP A 445 5.02 -4.55 18.70
CA ASP A 445 4.91 -5.91 18.16
C ASP A 445 5.90 -6.12 16.99
N ARG A 446 6.98 -6.86 17.24
CA ARG A 446 8.06 -7.14 16.27
C ARG A 446 7.97 -8.54 15.65
N ARG A 447 6.92 -9.31 15.95
CA ARG A 447 6.79 -10.72 15.50
C ARG A 447 6.64 -10.86 14.00
N TRP A 448 5.89 -9.97 13.39
CA TRP A 448 5.38 -10.13 12.03
C TRP A 448 6.38 -9.75 10.93
N PHE A 449 7.15 -8.71 11.15
CA PHE A 449 8.01 -8.11 10.13
C PHE A 449 9.47 -8.06 10.59
N PRO A 450 10.44 -8.06 9.63
CA PRO A 450 11.82 -7.74 9.95
C PRO A 450 11.94 -6.39 10.65
N ALA A 451 12.89 -6.26 11.57
CA ALA A 451 13.27 -5.01 12.23
C ALA A 451 14.74 -4.72 11.90
N ARG A 452 15.02 -3.68 11.13
CA ARG A 452 16.37 -3.39 10.65
C ARG A 452 16.62 -1.93 10.35
N THR A 453 17.85 -1.48 10.47
CA THR A 453 18.31 -0.18 9.98
C THR A 453 19.08 -0.37 8.67
N CYS A 454 18.83 0.49 7.69
CA CYS A 454 19.56 0.50 6.44
C CYS A 454 20.22 1.88 6.25
N ARG A 455 21.43 1.91 5.70
CA ARG A 455 22.14 3.16 5.42
C ARG A 455 22.61 3.17 3.97
N ARG A 456 22.44 4.32 3.32
CA ARG A 456 22.86 4.51 1.94
C ARG A 456 24.37 4.46 1.78
N ASP A 457 24.83 3.71 0.81
CA ASP A 457 26.21 3.67 0.33
C ASP A 457 26.22 4.06 -1.15
N ASP A 458 26.52 5.32 -1.43
CA ASP A 458 26.54 5.88 -2.79
C ASP A 458 27.70 5.33 -3.62
N ALA A 459 28.78 4.88 -3.02
CA ALA A 459 29.90 4.25 -3.74
C ALA A 459 29.52 2.88 -4.29
N ALA A 460 28.79 2.09 -3.50
CA ALA A 460 28.26 0.79 -3.91
C ALA A 460 26.88 0.90 -4.61
N GLY A 461 26.20 2.06 -4.53
CA GLY A 461 24.83 2.27 -5.03
C GLY A 461 23.80 1.38 -4.37
N ARG A 462 23.99 1.05 -3.09
CA ARG A 462 23.19 0.10 -2.33
C ARG A 462 22.79 0.64 -0.97
N TRP A 463 21.85 -0.04 -0.34
CA TRP A 463 21.39 0.24 1.02
C TRP A 463 21.67 -0.97 1.93
N PRO A 464 22.92 -1.17 2.38
CA PRO A 464 23.20 -2.24 3.33
C PRO A 464 22.36 -2.07 4.58
N CYS A 465 21.75 -3.19 5.01
CA CYS A 465 20.88 -3.26 6.16
C CYS A 465 21.52 -4.08 7.28
N ARG A 466 21.19 -3.73 8.52
CA ARG A 466 21.57 -4.45 9.74
C ARG A 466 20.33 -4.66 10.57
N ASP A 467 20.08 -5.91 10.97
CA ASP A 467 18.98 -6.24 11.86
C ASP A 467 19.16 -5.55 13.22
N LEU A 468 18.05 -5.11 13.80
CA LEU A 468 18.05 -4.61 15.18
C LEU A 468 18.34 -5.78 16.14
N PRO A 469 18.95 -5.49 17.33
CA PRO A 469 19.07 -6.46 18.40
C PRO A 469 17.69 -7.02 18.78
N GLU A 470 17.68 -8.26 19.26
CA GLU A 470 16.47 -8.80 19.88
C GLU A 470 16.01 -7.92 21.04
N PRO A 471 14.68 -7.68 21.16
CA PRO A 471 14.16 -6.86 22.25
C PRO A 471 14.47 -7.51 23.61
N PRO A 472 14.68 -6.71 24.68
CA PRO A 472 14.82 -7.24 26.00
C PRO A 472 13.56 -8.03 26.42
N VAL A 473 13.75 -9.07 27.21
CA VAL A 473 12.64 -9.82 27.79
C VAL A 473 11.99 -8.95 28.86
N ALA A 474 10.66 -8.81 28.82
CA ALA A 474 9.94 -8.11 29.88
C ALA A 474 10.21 -8.77 31.23
N GLU A 475 10.54 -7.99 32.29
CA GLU A 475 10.73 -8.52 33.62
C GLU A 475 9.43 -9.22 34.09
N PRO A 476 9.54 -10.42 34.69
CA PRO A 476 8.40 -11.07 35.34
C PRO A 476 7.88 -10.20 36.49
N GLY A 477 6.76 -9.52 36.30
CA GLY A 477 6.18 -8.56 37.25
C GLY A 477 5.67 -7.29 36.59
N GLN A 478 6.08 -7.01 35.31
CA GLN A 478 5.45 -6.01 34.45
C GLN A 478 4.40 -6.62 33.50
N ALA A 479 4.28 -7.94 33.42
CA ALA A 479 3.06 -8.58 32.92
C ALA A 479 1.94 -8.09 33.83
N GLY A 480 1.05 -7.26 33.34
CA GLY A 480 0.11 -6.45 34.09
C GLY A 480 -0.53 -7.22 35.23
N GLN A 481 -0.40 -6.69 36.46
CA GLN A 481 -1.19 -7.18 37.59
C GLN A 481 -2.63 -7.28 37.09
N ALA A 482 -3.29 -8.40 37.43
CA ALA A 482 -4.71 -8.57 37.13
C ALA A 482 -5.44 -7.28 37.54
N ALA A 483 -5.92 -6.55 36.55
CA ALA A 483 -6.62 -5.30 36.81
C ALA A 483 -8.11 -5.61 36.89
N SER A 484 -8.76 -5.12 37.92
CA SER A 484 -10.19 -5.29 38.10
C SER A 484 -10.92 -4.03 37.66
N THR A 485 -12.07 -4.21 37.02
CA THR A 485 -12.98 -3.13 36.66
C THR A 485 -14.42 -3.47 37.01
N ARG A 486 -15.33 -2.53 36.81
CA ARG A 486 -16.76 -2.72 37.02
C ARG A 486 -17.54 -2.33 35.78
N PHE A 487 -18.67 -2.96 35.58
CA PHE A 487 -19.61 -2.55 34.55
C PHE A 487 -20.50 -1.43 35.08
N ASP A 488 -20.60 -0.35 34.33
CA ASP A 488 -21.50 0.76 34.65
C ASP A 488 -22.94 0.36 34.37
N ALA A 489 -23.90 0.91 35.15
CA ALA A 489 -25.30 0.73 34.88
C ALA A 489 -25.71 1.56 33.64
N ASN A 490 -26.31 0.89 32.67
CA ASN A 490 -26.78 1.51 31.43
C ASN A 490 -28.20 2.12 31.56
N GLY A 491 -28.88 1.83 32.66
CA GLY A 491 -30.25 2.29 32.93
C GLY A 491 -31.33 1.51 32.17
N ASP A 492 -30.97 0.43 31.47
CA ASP A 492 -31.85 -0.49 30.80
C ASP A 492 -31.59 -1.91 31.33
N PRO A 493 -32.64 -2.62 31.85
CA PRO A 493 -32.45 -3.94 32.46
C PRO A 493 -31.85 -4.99 31.51
N VAL A 494 -32.13 -4.95 30.22
CA VAL A 494 -31.60 -5.89 29.23
C VAL A 494 -30.12 -5.63 28.97
N LEU A 495 -29.74 -4.35 28.82
CA LEU A 495 -28.33 -3.96 28.66
C LEU A 495 -27.53 -4.31 29.90
N ASP A 496 -28.06 -4.01 31.10
CA ASP A 496 -27.39 -4.31 32.38
C ASP A 496 -27.23 -5.82 32.60
N ALA A 497 -28.17 -6.62 32.14
CA ALA A 497 -28.08 -8.08 32.18
C ALA A 497 -27.01 -8.64 31.22
N LEU A 498 -26.82 -8.01 30.05
CA LEU A 498 -25.92 -8.47 29.00
C LEU A 498 -24.50 -7.90 29.12
N ALA A 499 -24.33 -6.69 29.66
CA ALA A 499 -23.05 -6.00 29.72
C ALA A 499 -21.89 -6.88 30.23
N PRO A 500 -22.06 -7.70 31.33
CA PRO A 500 -20.97 -8.57 31.81
C PRO A 500 -20.62 -9.75 30.90
N SER A 501 -21.42 -9.99 29.87
CA SER A 501 -21.20 -11.08 28.88
C SER A 501 -20.83 -10.57 27.50
N LEU A 502 -20.70 -9.26 27.29
CA LEU A 502 -20.32 -8.64 26.03
C LEU A 502 -18.95 -7.97 26.15
N VAL A 503 -18.18 -8.03 25.08
CA VAL A 503 -16.82 -7.50 25.02
C VAL A 503 -16.58 -6.85 23.68
N GLN A 504 -15.85 -5.72 23.65
CA GLN A 504 -15.41 -5.14 22.40
C GLN A 504 -14.25 -5.97 21.84
N VAL A 505 -14.32 -6.32 20.57
CA VAL A 505 -13.27 -7.05 19.86
C VAL A 505 -12.58 -6.10 18.89
N ARG A 506 -11.26 -6.06 18.92
CA ARG A 506 -10.40 -5.48 17.90
C ARG A 506 -9.52 -6.56 17.33
N PHE A 507 -9.45 -6.61 15.99
CA PHE A 507 -8.61 -7.55 15.28
C PHE A 507 -7.80 -6.84 14.19
N ASP A 508 -6.47 -6.99 14.23
CA ASP A 508 -5.55 -6.33 13.32
C ASP A 508 -4.74 -7.39 12.56
N MET A 509 -4.85 -7.39 11.21
CA MET A 509 -4.14 -8.32 10.33
C MET A 509 -2.82 -7.72 9.85
N PRO A 510 -1.68 -8.42 10.01
CA PRO A 510 -0.39 -7.95 9.50
C PRO A 510 -0.28 -8.07 7.97
N TYR A 511 -0.89 -9.09 7.38
CA TYR A 511 -0.85 -9.39 5.94
C TYR A 511 -2.24 -9.57 5.37
N SER A 512 -2.39 -9.23 4.09
CA SER A 512 -3.56 -9.60 3.29
C SER A 512 -3.46 -11.06 2.87
N VAL A 513 -4.41 -11.90 3.28
CA VAL A 513 -4.48 -13.33 3.00
C VAL A 513 -5.91 -13.74 2.66
N LEU A 514 -6.12 -14.92 2.10
CA LEU A 514 -7.45 -15.51 1.85
C LEU A 514 -8.39 -14.59 1.03
N GLY A 515 -7.82 -13.74 0.15
CA GLY A 515 -8.61 -12.77 -0.61
C GLY A 515 -9.10 -11.56 0.19
N ILE A 516 -8.64 -11.39 1.43
CA ILE A 516 -9.00 -10.30 2.35
C ILE A 516 -7.94 -9.20 2.25
N THR A 517 -8.37 -7.96 1.99
CA THR A 517 -7.47 -6.81 1.82
C THR A 517 -7.55 -5.80 2.97
N GLU A 518 -8.67 -5.73 3.68
CA GLU A 518 -8.81 -4.91 4.87
C GLU A 518 -8.00 -5.51 6.02
N ARG A 519 -7.44 -4.67 6.88
CA ARG A 519 -6.51 -5.11 7.93
C ARG A 519 -6.96 -4.80 9.35
N ASN A 520 -7.95 -3.94 9.54
CA ASN A 520 -8.37 -3.48 10.86
C ASN A 520 -9.86 -3.71 11.03
N TYR A 521 -10.22 -4.47 12.04
CA TYR A 521 -11.59 -4.88 12.31
C TYR A 521 -12.01 -4.55 13.73
N ARG A 522 -13.28 -4.28 13.92
CA ARG A 522 -13.90 -4.06 15.23
C ARG A 522 -15.28 -4.67 15.24
N GLY A 523 -15.68 -5.21 16.36
CA GLY A 523 -17.03 -5.78 16.54
C GLY A 523 -17.32 -6.09 18.00
N THR A 524 -18.44 -6.75 18.21
CA THR A 524 -18.92 -7.20 19.52
C THR A 524 -18.68 -8.69 19.70
N GLY A 525 -17.96 -9.08 20.73
CA GLY A 525 -17.80 -10.47 21.16
C GLY A 525 -18.76 -10.82 22.28
N VAL A 526 -19.11 -12.09 22.35
CA VAL A 526 -20.03 -12.68 23.35
C VAL A 526 -19.28 -13.71 24.16
N VAL A 527 -19.18 -13.52 25.48
CA VAL A 527 -18.53 -14.49 26.39
C VAL A 527 -19.46 -15.71 26.52
N VAL A 528 -19.13 -16.80 25.84
CA VAL A 528 -19.90 -18.05 25.89
C VAL A 528 -19.46 -18.95 27.03
N ASP A 529 -18.19 -18.86 27.44
CA ASP A 529 -17.67 -19.56 28.64
C ASP A 529 -16.65 -18.69 29.37
N ALA A 530 -17.05 -18.04 30.45
CA ALA A 530 -16.20 -17.17 31.24
C ALA A 530 -15.10 -17.94 31.98
N GLY A 531 -15.34 -19.20 32.37
CA GLY A 531 -14.36 -20.04 33.07
C GLY A 531 -13.21 -20.47 32.16
N ARG A 532 -13.50 -20.73 30.90
CA ARG A 532 -12.51 -21.08 29.85
C ARG A 532 -11.95 -19.84 29.14
N GLY A 533 -12.52 -18.66 29.36
CA GLY A 533 -12.18 -17.45 28.63
C GLY A 533 -12.57 -17.50 27.15
N LEU A 534 -13.72 -18.14 26.82
CA LEU A 534 -14.14 -18.35 25.45
C LEU A 534 -15.13 -17.26 25.00
N VAL A 535 -14.81 -16.61 23.88
CA VAL A 535 -15.59 -15.51 23.27
C VAL A 535 -15.98 -15.87 21.86
N LEU A 536 -17.29 -15.82 21.56
CA LEU A 536 -17.85 -15.94 20.23
C LEU A 536 -17.90 -14.57 19.54
N VAL A 537 -17.55 -14.51 18.26
CA VAL A 537 -17.58 -13.32 17.42
C VAL A 537 -17.96 -13.72 15.99
N ASP A 538 -18.44 -12.77 15.19
CA ASP A 538 -18.63 -13.02 13.77
C ASP A 538 -17.28 -13.09 13.02
N ARG A 539 -17.23 -13.87 11.94
CA ARG A 539 -16.05 -14.04 11.12
C ARG A 539 -15.73 -12.77 10.31
N ASN A 540 -16.69 -11.84 10.15
CA ASN A 540 -16.38 -10.54 9.55
C ASN A 540 -15.47 -9.70 10.46
N THR A 541 -15.59 -9.81 11.78
CA THR A 541 -14.71 -9.16 12.76
C THR A 541 -13.39 -9.91 12.93
N VAL A 542 -13.39 -11.25 12.88
CA VAL A 542 -12.19 -12.09 12.97
C VAL A 542 -12.12 -13.01 11.73
N PRO A 543 -11.66 -12.47 10.59
CA PRO A 543 -11.80 -13.17 9.31
C PRO A 543 -10.79 -14.29 9.08
N THR A 544 -9.69 -14.31 9.86
CA THR A 544 -8.60 -15.29 9.76
C THR A 544 -7.90 -15.47 11.10
N SER A 545 -7.15 -16.56 11.24
CA SER A 545 -6.30 -16.78 12.41
C SER A 545 -5.01 -15.92 12.40
N LEU A 546 -4.62 -15.35 11.25
CA LEU A 546 -3.42 -14.54 11.11
C LEU A 546 -3.68 -13.08 11.54
N GLY A 547 -3.50 -12.79 12.82
CA GLY A 547 -3.71 -11.44 13.32
C GLY A 547 -3.52 -11.30 14.83
N VAL A 548 -3.77 -10.10 15.29
CA VAL A 548 -3.69 -9.72 16.71
C VAL A 548 -5.10 -9.40 17.19
N ALA A 549 -5.64 -10.25 18.06
CA ALA A 549 -6.93 -10.05 18.70
C ALA A 549 -6.77 -9.37 20.05
N ARG A 550 -7.66 -8.42 20.37
CA ARG A 550 -7.75 -7.74 21.66
C ARG A 550 -9.20 -7.64 22.10
N LEU A 551 -9.41 -7.83 23.37
CA LEU A 551 -10.73 -7.78 24.00
C LEU A 551 -10.74 -6.65 25.02
N THR A 552 -11.72 -5.75 24.94
CA THR A 552 -11.90 -4.67 25.92
C THR A 552 -13.17 -4.92 26.72
N PHE A 553 -13.00 -5.20 28.01
CA PHE A 553 -14.07 -5.42 28.97
C PHE A 553 -14.45 -4.11 29.68
N ALA A 554 -15.76 -3.86 29.86
CA ALA A 554 -16.30 -2.68 30.52
C ALA A 554 -15.69 -1.35 30.00
N SER A 555 -15.32 -1.28 28.74
CA SER A 555 -14.64 -0.15 28.08
C SER A 555 -13.37 0.34 28.80
N THR A 556 -12.80 -0.48 29.70
CA THR A 556 -11.69 -0.09 30.59
C THR A 556 -10.52 -1.06 30.54
N LEU A 557 -10.78 -2.37 30.55
CA LEU A 557 -9.74 -3.39 30.67
C LEU A 557 -9.52 -4.07 29.32
N GLU A 558 -8.36 -3.82 28.69
CA GLU A 558 -7.95 -4.47 27.45
C GLU A 558 -7.07 -5.69 27.72
N LEU A 559 -7.46 -6.84 27.20
CA LEU A 559 -6.68 -8.10 27.29
C LEU A 559 -6.31 -8.61 25.90
N PRO A 560 -5.15 -9.26 25.75
CA PRO A 560 -4.81 -10.00 24.54
C PRO A 560 -5.70 -11.24 24.43
N ALA A 561 -6.03 -11.60 23.18
CA ALA A 561 -6.75 -12.83 22.88
C ALA A 561 -6.10 -13.58 21.71
N ARG A 562 -6.43 -14.85 21.60
CA ARG A 562 -5.99 -15.73 20.50
C ARG A 562 -7.20 -16.23 19.74
N VAL A 563 -7.05 -16.40 18.43
CA VAL A 563 -8.06 -17.09 17.62
C VAL A 563 -7.97 -18.58 17.91
N ALA A 564 -8.97 -19.11 18.59
CA ALA A 564 -9.06 -20.51 18.96
C ALA A 564 -9.56 -21.37 17.79
N TRP A 565 -10.60 -20.88 17.09
CA TRP A 565 -11.27 -21.64 16.05
C TRP A 565 -12.06 -20.70 15.13
N ILE A 566 -12.10 -21.00 13.84
CA ILE A 566 -12.91 -20.28 12.86
C ILE A 566 -13.84 -21.28 12.19
N HIS A 567 -15.14 -21.02 12.20
CA HIS A 567 -16.09 -21.92 11.56
C HIS A 567 -15.83 -21.98 10.06
N PRO A 568 -15.56 -23.17 9.48
CA PRO A 568 -15.16 -23.27 8.07
C PRO A 568 -16.28 -22.90 7.09
N LEU A 569 -17.54 -23.02 7.49
CA LEU A 569 -18.72 -22.84 6.65
C LEU A 569 -19.58 -21.63 7.02
N HIS A 570 -19.60 -21.21 8.30
CA HIS A 570 -20.47 -20.13 8.78
C HIS A 570 -19.70 -18.92 9.30
N ASN A 571 -20.38 -17.76 9.32
CA ASN A 571 -19.81 -16.47 9.72
C ASN A 571 -19.65 -16.36 11.25
N LEU A 572 -18.94 -17.31 11.88
CA LEU A 572 -18.67 -17.35 13.31
C LEU A 572 -17.21 -17.73 13.59
N ALA A 573 -16.65 -17.18 14.67
CA ALA A 573 -15.30 -17.51 15.16
C ALA A 573 -15.25 -17.51 16.69
N LEU A 574 -14.30 -18.27 17.26
CA LEU A 574 -14.03 -18.33 18.68
C LEU A 574 -12.66 -17.76 19.00
N LEU A 575 -12.63 -16.89 20.01
CA LEU A 575 -11.42 -16.34 20.63
C LEU A 575 -11.26 -16.90 22.02
N THR A 576 -10.00 -16.97 22.51
CA THR A 576 -9.73 -17.26 23.91
C THR A 576 -8.88 -16.15 24.53
N TYR A 577 -9.13 -15.88 25.81
CA TYR A 577 -8.32 -14.99 26.66
C TYR A 577 -8.00 -15.69 28.00
N ASP A 578 -7.04 -15.16 28.76
CA ASP A 578 -6.73 -15.67 30.08
C ASP A 578 -7.72 -15.09 31.11
N PRO A 579 -8.63 -15.91 31.70
CA PRO A 579 -9.59 -15.43 32.68
C PRO A 579 -8.94 -14.88 33.95
N GLN A 580 -7.73 -15.33 34.31
CA GLN A 580 -7.02 -14.85 35.52
C GLN A 580 -6.61 -13.37 35.37
N ALA A 581 -6.41 -12.90 34.16
CA ALA A 581 -6.06 -11.52 33.87
C ALA A 581 -7.20 -10.52 34.15
N LEU A 582 -8.45 -11.03 34.33
CA LEU A 582 -9.62 -10.21 34.67
C LEU A 582 -9.67 -9.80 36.16
N GLY A 583 -8.87 -10.39 37.03
CA GLY A 583 -9.00 -10.15 38.47
C GLY A 583 -10.43 -10.39 38.99
N ASP A 584 -10.95 -9.41 39.77
CA ASP A 584 -12.33 -9.45 40.31
C ASP A 584 -13.39 -8.86 39.37
N THR A 585 -13.09 -8.63 38.07
CA THR A 585 -14.05 -8.13 37.09
C THR A 585 -15.21 -9.12 36.91
N PRO A 586 -16.47 -8.74 37.12
CA PRO A 586 -17.60 -9.68 37.18
C PRO A 586 -18.11 -10.12 35.79
N VAL A 587 -17.20 -10.69 34.98
CA VAL A 587 -17.54 -11.26 33.66
C VAL A 587 -18.32 -12.57 33.85
N ARG A 588 -19.33 -12.78 33.00
CA ARG A 588 -20.21 -13.96 33.07
C ARG A 588 -20.40 -14.56 31.68
N SER A 589 -20.55 -15.88 31.66
CA SER A 589 -21.02 -16.57 30.46
C SER A 589 -22.43 -16.08 30.09
N VAL A 590 -22.67 -15.85 28.82
CA VAL A 590 -23.99 -15.48 28.34
C VAL A 590 -25.02 -16.62 28.54
N ARG A 591 -26.26 -16.27 28.80
CA ARG A 591 -27.32 -17.22 28.82
C ARG A 591 -27.92 -17.37 27.41
N LEU A 592 -27.73 -18.54 26.77
CA LEU A 592 -28.33 -18.85 25.47
C LEU A 592 -29.80 -19.25 25.67
N GLY A 593 -30.68 -18.67 24.85
CA GLY A 593 -32.11 -18.99 24.83
C GLY A 593 -32.38 -20.45 24.40
N GLU A 594 -33.53 -21.04 24.79
CA GLU A 594 -33.85 -22.44 24.50
C GLU A 594 -34.32 -22.68 23.06
N ALA A 595 -35.06 -21.73 22.49
CA ALA A 595 -35.60 -21.77 21.14
C ALA A 595 -35.25 -20.52 20.35
N GLY A 596 -35.01 -20.67 19.05
CA GLY A 596 -34.71 -19.55 18.15
C GLY A 596 -35.92 -18.66 17.91
N LEU A 597 -35.64 -17.41 17.51
CA LEU A 597 -36.65 -16.41 17.14
C LEU A 597 -37.42 -16.79 15.88
N ARG A 598 -38.70 -16.42 15.82
CA ARG A 598 -39.57 -16.61 14.67
C ARG A 598 -40.02 -15.25 14.10
N PRO A 599 -40.51 -15.20 12.86
CA PRO A 599 -41.11 -14.01 12.31
C PRO A 599 -42.18 -13.41 13.22
N ALA A 600 -42.16 -12.11 13.41
CA ALA A 600 -42.99 -11.31 14.32
C ALA A 600 -42.57 -11.30 15.80
N ASP A 601 -41.61 -12.13 16.24
CA ASP A 601 -41.09 -12.06 17.62
C ASP A 601 -40.36 -10.76 17.85
N GLU A 602 -40.52 -10.21 19.07
CA GLU A 602 -39.73 -9.03 19.51
C GLU A 602 -38.38 -9.48 20.06
N ALA A 603 -37.34 -8.66 19.77
CA ALA A 603 -36.00 -8.89 20.25
C ALA A 603 -35.27 -7.57 20.51
N TRP A 604 -34.37 -7.60 21.47
CA TRP A 604 -33.39 -6.53 21.71
C TRP A 604 -32.13 -6.80 20.92
N ALA A 605 -31.78 -5.93 19.97
CA ALA A 605 -30.47 -5.92 19.34
C ALA A 605 -29.53 -5.13 20.23
N VAL A 606 -28.46 -5.79 20.75
CA VAL A 606 -27.52 -5.18 21.71
C VAL A 606 -26.09 -5.40 21.25
N GLY A 607 -25.27 -4.33 21.25
CA GLY A 607 -23.88 -4.39 20.81
C GLY A 607 -23.13 -3.09 21.05
N PHE A 608 -21.86 -3.05 20.65
CA PHE A 608 -21.02 -1.89 20.80
C PHE A 608 -20.97 -1.05 19.51
N LYS A 609 -21.20 0.26 19.64
CA LYS A 609 -20.91 1.21 18.54
C LYS A 609 -19.41 1.44 18.36
N GLY A 610 -19.05 2.05 17.23
CA GLY A 610 -17.66 2.36 16.90
C GLY A 610 -16.94 3.28 17.91
N ASP A 611 -17.67 4.01 18.74
CA ASP A 611 -17.16 4.84 19.86
C ASP A 611 -17.00 4.05 21.17
N GLY A 612 -17.32 2.76 21.16
CA GLY A 612 -17.19 1.87 22.32
C GLY A 612 -18.36 1.86 23.29
N ARG A 613 -19.45 2.59 23.00
CA ARG A 613 -20.65 2.58 23.86
C ARG A 613 -21.50 1.34 23.60
N LEU A 614 -21.91 0.65 24.67
CA LEU A 614 -22.93 -0.37 24.61
C LEU A 614 -24.30 0.27 24.37
N VAL A 615 -25.00 -0.22 23.36
CA VAL A 615 -26.33 0.28 22.98
C VAL A 615 -27.30 -0.88 22.75
N GLY A 616 -28.60 -0.61 22.96
CA GLY A 616 -29.67 -1.56 22.69
C GLY A 616 -30.82 -0.93 21.92
N GLN A 617 -31.42 -1.70 21.04
CA GLN A 617 -32.56 -1.32 20.23
C GLN A 617 -33.60 -2.42 20.25
N LEU A 618 -34.82 -2.11 20.72
CA LEU A 618 -35.95 -3.02 20.58
C LEU A 618 -36.39 -3.08 19.10
N THR A 619 -36.53 -4.24 18.57
CA THR A 619 -36.89 -4.51 17.18
C THR A 619 -37.79 -5.74 17.07
N ARG A 620 -38.14 -6.12 15.84
CA ARG A 620 -38.96 -7.30 15.55
C ARG A 620 -38.37 -8.07 14.39
N VAL A 621 -38.44 -9.41 14.47
CA VAL A 621 -38.05 -10.28 13.37
C VAL A 621 -39.03 -10.13 12.20
N ALA A 622 -38.47 -9.78 11.04
CA ALA A 622 -39.23 -9.64 9.79
C ALA A 622 -39.40 -10.98 9.08
N SER A 623 -38.32 -11.73 8.95
CA SER A 623 -38.27 -13.01 8.23
C SER A 623 -37.09 -13.86 8.66
N LEU A 624 -37.12 -15.14 8.25
CA LEU A 624 -36.02 -16.06 8.28
C LEU A 624 -35.74 -16.46 6.82
N ASP A 625 -34.64 -16.00 6.29
CA ASP A 625 -34.33 -16.14 4.87
C ASP A 625 -32.98 -16.85 4.65
N PRO A 626 -32.85 -17.65 3.57
CA PRO A 626 -31.57 -18.20 3.17
C PRO A 626 -30.62 -17.09 2.80
N VAL A 627 -29.34 -17.26 3.12
CA VAL A 627 -28.26 -16.38 2.64
C VAL A 627 -28.00 -16.64 1.16
N ASP A 628 -28.03 -15.59 0.36
CA ASP A 628 -27.70 -15.63 -1.06
C ASP A 628 -26.84 -14.42 -1.41
N PHE A 629 -25.51 -14.58 -1.32
CA PHE A 629 -24.53 -13.56 -1.66
C PHE A 629 -23.82 -13.86 -2.97
N PRO A 630 -23.49 -12.84 -3.79
CA PRO A 630 -22.73 -13.04 -5.03
C PRO A 630 -21.33 -13.61 -4.75
N VAL A 631 -20.79 -14.34 -5.74
CA VAL A 631 -19.43 -14.90 -5.67
C VAL A 631 -18.39 -13.77 -5.52
N SER A 632 -17.45 -13.97 -4.60
CA SER A 632 -16.37 -13.01 -4.35
C SER A 632 -15.38 -12.94 -5.53
N ARG A 633 -14.98 -11.74 -5.89
CA ARG A 633 -13.93 -11.50 -6.90
C ARG A 633 -12.53 -11.75 -6.35
N THR A 634 -12.34 -11.55 -5.06
CA THR A 634 -11.05 -11.76 -4.38
C THR A 634 -10.91 -13.15 -3.81
N LEU A 635 -11.93 -14.02 -3.98
CA LEU A 635 -11.99 -15.36 -3.42
C LEU A 635 -12.00 -15.38 -1.88
N ALA A 636 -12.47 -14.29 -1.25
CA ALA A 636 -12.71 -14.27 0.18
C ALA A 636 -13.84 -15.23 0.59
N PHE A 637 -13.87 -15.59 1.86
CA PHE A 637 -14.97 -16.38 2.43
C PHE A 637 -16.34 -15.78 2.05
N ARG A 638 -17.28 -16.65 1.70
CA ARG A 638 -18.67 -16.33 1.40
C ARG A 638 -19.56 -17.32 2.12
N GLU A 639 -20.56 -16.82 2.78
CA GLU A 639 -21.59 -17.62 3.44
C GLU A 639 -22.43 -18.40 2.42
N ALA A 640 -22.76 -19.64 2.76
CA ALA A 640 -23.67 -20.51 2.03
C ALA A 640 -24.35 -21.48 2.98
N ASN A 641 -25.47 -22.10 2.59
CA ASN A 641 -26.21 -23.11 3.34
C ASN A 641 -26.64 -22.64 4.74
N LEU A 642 -26.95 -21.36 4.92
CA LEU A 642 -27.40 -20.81 6.19
C LEU A 642 -28.70 -20.04 6.02
N GLU A 643 -29.61 -20.13 7.00
CA GLU A 643 -30.77 -19.26 7.14
C GLU A 643 -30.51 -18.23 8.23
N THR A 644 -30.81 -16.98 7.94
CA THR A 644 -30.56 -15.87 8.85
C THR A 644 -31.82 -15.07 9.14
N LEU A 645 -31.87 -14.49 10.33
CA LEU A 645 -32.93 -13.61 10.77
C LEU A 645 -32.74 -12.20 10.17
N ARG A 646 -33.80 -11.67 9.56
CA ARG A 646 -33.91 -10.28 9.17
C ARG A 646 -34.77 -9.52 10.15
N LEU A 647 -34.42 -8.28 10.43
CA LEU A 647 -35.13 -7.41 11.34
C LEU A 647 -35.91 -6.33 10.58
N VAL A 648 -37.05 -5.89 11.12
CA VAL A 648 -37.86 -4.80 10.53
C VAL A 648 -37.05 -3.50 10.48
N ASN A 649 -36.35 -3.17 11.57
CA ASN A 649 -35.46 -2.01 11.70
C ASN A 649 -34.17 -2.49 12.36
N GLY A 650 -33.35 -3.30 11.66
CA GLY A 650 -32.08 -3.78 12.18
C GLY A 650 -31.03 -2.67 12.29
N PRO A 651 -30.20 -2.67 13.33
CA PRO A 651 -29.08 -1.75 13.42
C PRO A 651 -28.10 -1.96 12.27
N THR A 652 -27.53 -0.85 11.79
CA THR A 652 -26.54 -0.86 10.70
C THR A 652 -25.18 -0.34 11.14
N ASP A 653 -25.05 0.12 12.38
CA ASP A 653 -23.87 0.77 12.93
C ASP A 653 -23.22 0.02 14.10
N PHE A 654 -23.75 -1.19 14.41
CA PHE A 654 -23.16 -2.13 15.34
C PHE A 654 -23.59 -3.59 15.03
N ASP A 655 -22.76 -4.53 15.42
CA ASP A 655 -23.02 -5.97 15.54
C ASP A 655 -23.21 -6.36 17.02
N GLY A 656 -23.54 -7.63 17.30
CA GLY A 656 -23.68 -8.09 18.67
C GLY A 656 -24.67 -9.25 18.83
N VAL A 657 -25.71 -9.08 19.65
CA VAL A 657 -26.67 -10.14 19.95
C VAL A 657 -28.12 -9.69 19.76
N LEU A 658 -28.98 -10.65 19.49
CA LEU A 658 -30.44 -10.52 19.64
C LEU A 658 -30.85 -11.25 20.90
N ALA A 659 -31.45 -10.54 21.88
CA ALA A 659 -31.86 -11.10 23.15
C ALA A 659 -33.36 -10.89 23.42
N ASP A 660 -33.94 -11.72 24.26
CA ASP A 660 -35.28 -11.50 24.80
C ASP A 660 -35.25 -10.47 25.95
N ALA A 661 -36.43 -10.09 26.46
CA ALA A 661 -36.59 -9.15 27.57
C ALA A 661 -35.93 -9.60 28.89
N SER A 662 -35.56 -10.88 29.03
CA SER A 662 -34.81 -11.44 30.16
C SER A 662 -33.30 -11.38 29.99
N GLY A 663 -32.79 -10.91 28.84
CA GLY A 663 -31.37 -10.90 28.48
C GLY A 663 -30.81 -12.25 28.04
N ALA A 664 -31.69 -13.25 27.70
CA ALA A 664 -31.25 -14.50 27.09
C ALA A 664 -31.02 -14.30 25.60
N VAL A 665 -29.84 -14.68 25.11
CA VAL A 665 -29.43 -14.49 23.70
C VAL A 665 -30.09 -15.54 22.83
N GLN A 666 -30.84 -15.08 21.83
CA GLN A 666 -31.58 -15.88 20.88
C GLN A 666 -30.91 -15.98 19.50
N ALA A 667 -30.02 -15.05 19.19
CA ALA A 667 -29.23 -15.05 17.97
C ALA A 667 -28.01 -14.16 18.11
N ILE A 668 -27.00 -14.35 17.26
CA ILE A 668 -25.89 -13.42 17.04
C ILE A 668 -26.28 -12.47 15.92
N TRP A 669 -26.27 -11.16 16.18
CA TRP A 669 -26.44 -10.13 15.16
C TRP A 669 -25.10 -9.87 14.49
N ALA A 670 -24.84 -10.59 13.41
CA ALA A 670 -23.56 -10.62 12.71
C ALA A 670 -23.55 -9.69 11.50
N THR A 671 -22.39 -9.14 11.19
CA THR A 671 -22.14 -8.42 9.95
C THR A 671 -21.70 -9.40 8.85
N PHE A 672 -22.36 -9.35 7.71
CA PHE A 672 -21.98 -10.09 6.51
C PHE A 672 -21.43 -9.11 5.47
N ALA A 673 -20.17 -9.30 5.08
CA ALA A 673 -19.53 -8.55 4.01
C ALA A 673 -19.56 -9.33 2.70
N TYR A 674 -20.02 -8.70 1.63
CA TYR A 674 -20.06 -9.31 0.29
C TYR A 674 -19.68 -8.28 -0.78
N GLN A 675 -19.28 -8.75 -1.96
CA GLN A 675 -18.93 -7.90 -3.08
C GLN A 675 -20.11 -7.63 -4.00
N ASP A 676 -20.50 -6.36 -4.13
CA ASP A 676 -21.44 -5.88 -5.12
C ASP A 676 -20.68 -5.09 -6.20
N GLY A 677 -20.46 -5.71 -7.34
CA GLY A 677 -19.63 -5.16 -8.39
C GLY A 677 -18.18 -4.95 -7.95
N ARG A 678 -17.74 -3.69 -7.80
CA ARG A 678 -16.40 -3.29 -7.32
C ARG A 678 -16.39 -2.82 -5.87
N ARG A 679 -17.54 -2.75 -5.22
CA ARG A 679 -17.68 -2.25 -3.86
C ARG A 679 -17.89 -3.41 -2.90
N THR A 680 -17.38 -3.28 -1.69
CA THR A 680 -17.76 -4.15 -0.57
C THR A 680 -19.01 -3.56 0.05
N ALA A 681 -20.07 -4.37 0.14
CA ALA A 681 -21.30 -4.05 0.85
C ALA A 681 -21.34 -4.84 2.16
N GLN A 682 -22.01 -4.30 3.16
CA GLN A 682 -22.21 -4.95 4.45
C GLN A 682 -23.70 -4.94 4.80
N VAL A 683 -24.16 -6.06 5.41
CA VAL A 683 -25.52 -6.19 5.91
C VAL A 683 -25.51 -6.91 7.25
N GLY A 684 -26.27 -6.40 8.21
CA GLY A 684 -26.53 -7.10 9.49
C GLY A 684 -27.60 -8.15 9.32
N GLN A 685 -27.35 -9.39 9.81
CA GLN A 685 -28.33 -10.48 9.86
C GLN A 685 -28.10 -11.34 11.12
N GLY A 686 -29.18 -11.95 11.65
CA GLY A 686 -29.10 -12.76 12.84
C GLY A 686 -28.77 -14.22 12.52
N ILE A 687 -27.74 -14.80 13.14
CA ILE A 687 -27.44 -16.23 13.16
C ILE A 687 -28.13 -16.84 14.37
N ALA A 688 -29.01 -17.82 14.17
CA ALA A 688 -29.85 -18.36 15.22
C ALA A 688 -29.04 -19.08 16.34
N VAL A 689 -29.58 -19.07 17.56
CA VAL A 689 -28.89 -19.65 18.73
C VAL A 689 -28.64 -21.16 18.59
N GLU A 690 -29.42 -21.86 17.80
CA GLU A 690 -29.23 -23.31 17.52
C GLU A 690 -27.91 -23.52 16.73
N ASP A 691 -27.60 -22.66 15.75
CA ASP A 691 -26.35 -22.73 14.98
C ASP A 691 -25.14 -22.39 15.87
N VAL A 692 -25.32 -21.46 16.85
CA VAL A 692 -24.33 -21.17 17.88
C VAL A 692 -24.03 -22.37 18.76
N ARG A 693 -25.09 -23.11 19.19
CA ARG A 693 -24.91 -24.34 19.98
C ARG A 693 -24.18 -25.41 19.18
N SER A 694 -24.60 -25.66 17.94
CA SER A 694 -23.94 -26.61 17.05
C SER A 694 -22.44 -26.30 16.87
N LEU A 695 -22.10 -25.02 16.78
CA LEU A 695 -20.70 -24.57 16.73
C LEU A 695 -19.93 -24.91 18.01
N ILE A 696 -20.50 -24.61 19.19
CA ILE A 696 -19.86 -24.89 20.48
C ILE A 696 -19.68 -26.41 20.66
N GLU A 697 -20.72 -27.21 20.32
CA GLU A 697 -20.65 -28.66 20.36
C GLU A 697 -19.59 -29.25 19.42
N ALA A 698 -19.48 -28.72 18.21
CA ALA A 698 -18.44 -29.13 17.27
C ALA A 698 -17.04 -28.80 17.78
N TYR A 699 -16.84 -27.59 18.31
CA TYR A 699 -15.57 -27.17 18.93
C TYR A 699 -15.19 -28.04 20.11
N ASP A 700 -16.15 -28.39 21.00
CA ASP A 700 -15.92 -29.19 22.19
C ASP A 700 -15.70 -30.67 21.90
N ARG A 701 -16.22 -31.18 20.79
CA ARG A 701 -16.06 -32.57 20.39
C ARG A 701 -14.68 -32.87 19.81
N ASP A 702 -14.34 -32.27 18.70
CA ASP A 702 -13.09 -32.53 17.96
C ASP A 702 -12.64 -31.33 17.09
N GLY A 703 -13.43 -30.26 17.08
CA GLY A 703 -13.19 -29.08 16.26
C GLY A 703 -13.41 -29.30 14.76
N ILE A 704 -14.06 -30.41 14.36
CA ILE A 704 -14.28 -30.76 12.96
C ILE A 704 -15.77 -30.59 12.59
N VAL A 705 -16.01 -29.87 11.49
CA VAL A 705 -17.33 -29.75 10.85
C VAL A 705 -17.36 -30.60 9.60
N GLN A 706 -18.37 -31.50 9.50
CA GLN A 706 -18.57 -32.36 8.33
C GLN A 706 -19.39 -31.62 7.27
N SER A 707 -19.00 -31.72 6.00
CA SER A 707 -19.66 -31.07 4.86
C SER A 707 -19.82 -32.05 3.70
N LEU A 708 -20.97 -32.03 3.05
CA LEU A 708 -21.19 -32.73 1.79
C LEU A 708 -20.53 -32.02 0.60
N GLU A 709 -19.97 -30.82 0.83
CA GLU A 709 -19.37 -29.97 -0.20
C GLU A 709 -20.33 -29.66 -1.35
N VAL A 710 -21.59 -29.44 -1.03
CA VAL A 710 -22.66 -29.00 -1.95
C VAL A 710 -23.27 -27.71 -1.43
N GLU A 711 -23.38 -26.71 -2.27
CA GLU A 711 -24.19 -25.53 -2.01
C GLU A 711 -25.65 -25.84 -2.41
N TRP A 712 -26.53 -25.68 -1.47
CA TRP A 712 -27.94 -25.94 -1.63
C TRP A 712 -28.75 -24.66 -1.76
N GLN A 713 -29.74 -24.65 -2.63
CA GLN A 713 -30.71 -23.57 -2.77
C GLN A 713 -32.12 -24.07 -2.40
N PRO A 714 -32.87 -23.38 -1.51
CA PRO A 714 -34.23 -23.71 -1.25
C PRO A 714 -35.13 -23.41 -2.47
N VAL A 715 -35.85 -24.39 -2.92
CA VAL A 715 -36.84 -24.28 -4.01
C VAL A 715 -38.24 -24.61 -3.52
N SER A 716 -39.24 -23.83 -3.92
CA SER A 716 -40.64 -24.11 -3.52
C SER A 716 -41.12 -25.45 -4.06
N LEU A 717 -42.07 -26.13 -3.35
CA LEU A 717 -42.67 -27.34 -3.86
C LEU A 717 -43.34 -27.15 -5.23
N ALA A 718 -43.88 -25.96 -5.51
CA ALA A 718 -44.38 -25.63 -6.84
C ALA A 718 -43.30 -25.65 -7.92
N ALA A 719 -42.09 -25.17 -7.61
CA ALA A 719 -40.93 -25.26 -8.50
C ALA A 719 -40.43 -26.69 -8.65
N ALA A 720 -40.31 -27.43 -7.55
CA ALA A 720 -39.94 -28.85 -7.53
C ALA A 720 -40.91 -29.73 -8.37
N ARG A 721 -42.21 -29.44 -8.28
CA ARG A 721 -43.23 -30.12 -9.14
C ARG A 721 -43.05 -29.80 -10.62
N ARG A 722 -42.67 -28.58 -10.99
CA ARG A 722 -42.33 -28.27 -12.38
C ARG A 722 -41.09 -29.01 -12.86
N MET A 723 -40.19 -29.38 -11.93
CA MET A 723 -39.01 -30.21 -12.18
C MET A 723 -39.34 -31.71 -12.16
N GLY A 724 -40.65 -32.07 -12.05
CA GLY A 724 -41.16 -33.44 -12.14
C GLY A 724 -41.34 -34.18 -10.80
N LEU A 725 -41.16 -33.50 -9.64
CA LEU A 725 -41.42 -34.12 -8.33
C LEU A 725 -42.88 -34.63 -8.24
N ASP A 726 -43.01 -35.87 -7.84
CA ASP A 726 -44.32 -36.55 -7.77
C ASP A 726 -45.20 -36.07 -6.58
N ASP A 727 -46.49 -36.49 -6.62
CA ASP A 727 -47.43 -36.11 -5.57
C ASP A 727 -47.18 -36.83 -4.23
N ALA A 728 -46.50 -37.98 -4.25
CA ALA A 728 -46.19 -38.73 -3.02
C ALA A 728 -45.15 -38.00 -2.19
N TRP A 729 -44.05 -37.55 -2.83
CA TRP A 729 -43.03 -36.75 -2.19
C TRP A 729 -43.54 -35.36 -1.84
N THR A 730 -44.34 -34.72 -2.69
CA THR A 730 -44.98 -33.44 -2.39
C THR A 730 -45.79 -33.49 -1.09
N ARG A 731 -46.57 -34.56 -0.86
CA ARG A 731 -47.32 -34.78 0.41
C ARG A 731 -46.38 -35.04 1.56
N ARG A 732 -45.40 -35.93 1.42
CA ARG A 732 -44.45 -36.29 2.47
C ARG A 732 -43.67 -35.11 2.99
N ILE A 733 -43.18 -34.22 2.09
CA ILE A 733 -42.50 -32.98 2.47
C ILE A 733 -43.45 -31.99 3.14
N SER A 734 -44.70 -31.87 2.64
CA SER A 734 -45.70 -30.98 3.25
C SER A 734 -46.08 -31.44 4.65
N GLU A 735 -46.11 -32.74 4.91
CA GLU A 735 -46.35 -33.32 6.23
C GLU A 735 -45.15 -33.14 7.17
N HIS A 736 -43.93 -33.34 6.64
CA HIS A 736 -42.70 -33.13 7.41
C HIS A 736 -42.54 -31.66 7.86
N SER A 737 -42.81 -30.69 6.96
CA SER A 737 -42.69 -29.25 7.25
C SER A 737 -43.90 -28.48 6.71
N PRO A 738 -45.02 -28.39 7.48
CA PRO A 738 -46.28 -27.78 7.02
C PRO A 738 -46.14 -26.28 6.69
N THR A 739 -45.21 -25.60 7.34
CA THR A 739 -45.01 -24.14 7.21
C THR A 739 -44.03 -23.76 6.09
N ARG A 740 -43.07 -24.62 5.74
CA ARG A 740 -41.98 -24.25 4.80
C ARG A 740 -42.28 -24.64 3.36
N ARG A 741 -42.88 -25.69 3.01
CA ARG A 741 -43.24 -26.13 1.64
C ARG A 741 -42.12 -25.90 0.60
N SER A 742 -40.89 -26.26 0.94
CA SER A 742 -39.70 -26.18 0.10
C SER A 742 -38.81 -27.39 0.23
N LEU A 743 -37.93 -27.59 -0.73
CA LEU A 743 -36.86 -28.58 -0.75
C LEU A 743 -35.51 -27.88 -1.00
N LEU A 744 -34.43 -28.58 -0.70
CA LEU A 744 -33.09 -28.18 -1.04
C LEU A 744 -32.74 -28.70 -2.44
N MET A 745 -32.29 -27.84 -3.35
CA MET A 745 -31.78 -28.19 -4.65
C MET A 745 -30.27 -27.95 -4.69
N ALA A 746 -29.53 -28.90 -5.23
CA ALA A 746 -28.09 -28.68 -5.46
C ALA A 746 -27.90 -27.58 -6.47
N GLU A 747 -27.27 -26.48 -6.04
CA GLU A 747 -26.93 -25.35 -6.89
C GLU A 747 -25.51 -25.49 -7.46
N ARG A 748 -24.58 -25.89 -6.58
CA ARG A 748 -23.15 -25.97 -6.92
C ARG A 748 -22.50 -27.09 -6.09
N VAL A 749 -21.56 -27.82 -6.72
CA VAL A 749 -20.70 -28.81 -6.06
C VAL A 749 -19.28 -28.24 -5.98
N VAL A 750 -18.66 -28.32 -4.81
CA VAL A 750 -17.31 -27.84 -4.58
C VAL A 750 -16.30 -28.68 -5.36
N ALA A 751 -15.47 -28.05 -6.19
CA ALA A 751 -14.50 -28.76 -7.03
C ALA A 751 -13.47 -29.53 -6.19
N GLY A 752 -13.09 -30.73 -6.67
CA GLY A 752 -12.17 -31.63 -5.97
C GLY A 752 -12.77 -32.39 -4.79
N SER A 753 -14.05 -32.16 -4.47
CA SER A 753 -14.74 -32.90 -3.38
C SER A 753 -15.25 -34.29 -3.82
N PRO A 754 -15.50 -35.20 -2.88
CA PRO A 754 -16.09 -36.49 -3.18
C PRO A 754 -17.51 -36.44 -3.81
N ALA A 755 -18.19 -35.31 -3.71
CA ALA A 755 -19.49 -35.08 -4.32
C ALA A 755 -19.40 -34.81 -5.84
N VAL A 756 -18.24 -34.49 -6.39
CA VAL A 756 -18.03 -34.19 -7.83
C VAL A 756 -18.33 -35.44 -8.66
N GLY A 757 -19.23 -35.32 -9.65
CA GLY A 757 -19.65 -36.40 -10.52
C GLY A 757 -20.65 -37.40 -9.86
N VAL A 758 -20.97 -37.18 -8.58
CA VAL A 758 -22.01 -37.94 -7.85
C VAL A 758 -23.28 -37.10 -7.71
N VAL A 759 -23.16 -35.90 -7.14
CA VAL A 759 -24.25 -34.93 -7.04
C VAL A 759 -24.18 -34.00 -8.26
N GLU A 760 -25.32 -33.75 -8.88
CA GLU A 760 -25.42 -32.87 -10.03
C GLU A 760 -26.26 -31.63 -9.69
N PRO A 761 -25.89 -30.43 -10.23
CA PRO A 761 -26.74 -29.25 -10.12
C PRO A 761 -28.17 -29.56 -10.62
N GLY A 762 -29.16 -29.19 -9.81
CA GLY A 762 -30.58 -29.52 -10.08
C GLY A 762 -31.13 -30.74 -9.35
N ASP A 763 -30.30 -31.54 -8.67
CA ASP A 763 -30.78 -32.60 -7.77
C ASP A 763 -31.59 -32.02 -6.63
N LEU A 764 -32.80 -32.51 -6.42
CA LEU A 764 -33.61 -32.14 -5.28
C LEU A 764 -33.35 -33.14 -4.14
N LEU A 765 -32.82 -32.67 -3.02
CA LEU A 765 -32.54 -33.50 -1.84
C LEU A 765 -33.83 -33.88 -1.14
N LEU A 766 -34.11 -35.17 -1.02
CA LEU A 766 -35.31 -35.76 -0.40
C LEU A 766 -35.01 -36.29 1.01
N ALA A 767 -33.89 -36.99 1.16
CA ALA A 767 -33.52 -37.63 2.44
C ALA A 767 -32.00 -37.87 2.52
N ILE A 768 -31.50 -37.92 3.75
CA ILE A 768 -30.14 -38.41 4.08
C ILE A 768 -30.30 -39.58 5.04
N ASP A 769 -29.68 -40.73 4.72
CA ASP A 769 -29.78 -41.99 5.50
C ASP A 769 -31.22 -42.34 5.88
N GLY A 770 -32.16 -42.14 4.94
CA GLY A 770 -33.58 -42.42 5.09
C GLY A 770 -34.36 -41.36 5.89
N ARG A 771 -33.73 -40.33 6.45
CA ARG A 771 -34.40 -39.21 7.13
C ARG A 771 -34.75 -38.11 6.13
N VAL A 772 -36.01 -37.71 6.07
CA VAL A 772 -36.46 -36.59 5.22
C VAL A 772 -35.74 -35.34 5.66
N VAL A 773 -35.24 -34.55 4.69
CA VAL A 773 -34.47 -33.32 4.90
C VAL A 773 -35.03 -32.25 3.97
N ASN A 774 -35.37 -31.08 4.51
CA ASN A 774 -35.81 -29.92 3.71
C ASN A 774 -35.27 -28.56 4.18
N THR A 775 -34.36 -28.57 5.15
CA THR A 775 -33.66 -27.36 5.66
C THR A 775 -32.15 -27.56 5.68
N PHE A 776 -31.41 -26.48 5.62
CA PHE A 776 -29.92 -26.52 5.72
C PHE A 776 -29.47 -27.17 7.04
N ARG A 777 -30.12 -26.80 8.16
CA ARG A 777 -29.80 -27.35 9.49
C ARG A 777 -30.05 -28.86 9.59
N GLU A 778 -31.14 -29.36 9.00
CA GLU A 778 -31.39 -30.79 8.93
C GLU A 778 -30.35 -31.51 8.09
N ALA A 779 -29.97 -30.93 6.95
CA ALA A 779 -28.93 -31.49 6.10
C ALA A 779 -27.56 -31.51 6.82
N GLU A 780 -27.19 -30.45 7.50
CA GLU A 780 -25.95 -30.37 8.29
C GLU A 780 -25.97 -31.35 9.46
N ALA A 781 -27.03 -31.39 10.23
CA ALA A 781 -27.17 -32.32 11.36
C ALA A 781 -27.15 -33.81 10.94
N ALA A 782 -27.61 -34.14 9.73
CA ALA A 782 -27.53 -35.46 9.14
C ALA A 782 -26.17 -35.80 8.54
N THR A 783 -25.33 -34.81 8.34
CA THR A 783 -23.97 -34.93 7.74
C THR A 783 -22.95 -35.22 8.84
N VAL A 784 -22.70 -36.52 9.11
CA VAL A 784 -21.67 -36.96 10.05
C VAL A 784 -20.58 -37.74 9.31
N ALA A 785 -19.41 -37.97 9.95
CA ALA A 785 -18.30 -38.72 9.35
C ALA A 785 -18.73 -40.10 8.82
N GLY A 786 -18.12 -40.55 7.73
CA GLY A 786 -18.39 -41.77 7.01
C GLY A 786 -19.44 -41.62 5.90
N LEU A 787 -19.52 -42.62 5.03
CA LEU A 787 -20.33 -42.58 3.82
C LEU A 787 -21.82 -42.32 4.11
N ARG A 788 -22.40 -41.30 3.46
CA ARG A 788 -23.82 -40.91 3.57
C ARG A 788 -24.60 -41.40 2.36
N GLN A 789 -25.86 -41.85 2.57
CA GLN A 789 -26.79 -42.19 1.50
C GLN A 789 -27.75 -41.01 1.29
N LEU A 790 -27.59 -40.33 0.17
CA LEU A 790 -28.50 -39.26 -0.21
C LEU A 790 -29.55 -39.81 -1.16
N LEU A 791 -30.81 -39.60 -0.85
CA LEU A 791 -31.91 -39.83 -1.78
C LEU A 791 -32.24 -38.49 -2.43
N VAL A 792 -32.11 -38.43 -3.73
CA VAL A 792 -32.40 -37.23 -4.53
C VAL A 792 -33.45 -37.52 -5.59
N TRP A 793 -34.15 -36.45 -6.01
CA TRP A 793 -34.97 -36.45 -7.20
C TRP A 793 -34.20 -35.91 -8.37
N ARG A 794 -33.95 -36.75 -9.39
CA ARG A 794 -33.17 -36.38 -10.61
C ARG A 794 -33.91 -36.87 -11.85
N ALA A 795 -34.17 -35.94 -12.80
CA ALA A 795 -34.78 -36.26 -14.10
C ALA A 795 -36.11 -37.07 -14.01
N GLY A 796 -36.94 -36.83 -12.98
CA GLY A 796 -38.24 -37.45 -12.83
C GLY A 796 -38.23 -38.79 -12.07
N ALA A 797 -37.15 -39.16 -11.42
CA ALA A 797 -36.98 -40.39 -10.66
C ALA A 797 -36.21 -40.21 -9.35
N GLU A 798 -36.43 -41.10 -8.39
CA GLU A 798 -35.61 -41.26 -7.19
C GLU A 798 -34.24 -41.85 -7.56
N VAL A 799 -33.18 -41.25 -7.07
CA VAL A 799 -31.81 -41.73 -7.22
C VAL A 799 -31.12 -41.75 -5.86
N THR A 800 -30.53 -42.89 -5.50
CA THR A 800 -29.71 -43.01 -4.28
C THR A 800 -28.26 -42.78 -4.63
N LEU A 801 -27.65 -41.83 -3.96
CA LEU A 801 -26.24 -41.41 -4.15
C LEU A 801 -25.48 -41.75 -2.86
N SER A 802 -24.20 -42.12 -3.02
CA SER A 802 -23.30 -42.34 -1.90
C SER A 802 -22.23 -41.27 -1.91
N VAL A 803 -22.17 -40.44 -0.88
CA VAL A 803 -21.21 -39.34 -0.74
C VAL A 803 -20.46 -39.45 0.57
N GLU A 804 -19.15 -39.35 0.54
CA GLU A 804 -18.34 -39.25 1.75
C GLU A 804 -18.16 -37.76 2.12
N PRO A 805 -18.61 -37.34 3.32
CA PRO A 805 -18.42 -35.95 3.77
C PRO A 805 -16.96 -35.63 3.98
N VAL A 806 -16.61 -34.36 3.77
CA VAL A 806 -15.31 -33.80 4.05
C VAL A 806 -15.32 -33.17 5.44
N GLY A 807 -14.35 -33.54 6.29
CA GLY A 807 -14.16 -32.94 7.61
C GLY A 807 -13.28 -31.69 7.50
N TRP A 808 -13.82 -30.55 7.91
CA TRP A 808 -13.09 -29.27 7.96
C TRP A 808 -12.75 -28.91 9.40
N SER A 809 -11.47 -28.70 9.68
CA SER A 809 -11.01 -28.13 10.96
C SER A 809 -11.29 -26.64 11.03
N GLY A 810 -11.27 -26.09 12.24
CA GLY A 810 -11.34 -24.64 12.43
C GLY A 810 -10.03 -23.90 12.16
N SER A 811 -9.05 -24.53 11.53
CA SER A 811 -7.84 -23.89 11.01
C SER A 811 -8.11 -23.45 9.58
N ASP A 812 -8.03 -22.16 9.35
CA ASP A 812 -8.22 -21.57 8.02
C ASP A 812 -6.90 -21.37 7.27
N LEU A 813 -5.82 -21.19 8.00
CA LEU A 813 -4.49 -20.89 7.51
C LEU A 813 -3.43 -21.26 8.54
N ASP A 814 -2.43 -22.03 8.14
CA ASP A 814 -1.36 -22.49 9.03
C ASP A 814 0.02 -21.91 8.63
N ARG A 815 0.21 -21.59 7.36
CA ARG A 815 1.47 -21.07 6.83
C ARG A 815 1.27 -19.96 5.81
N VAL A 816 2.15 -18.96 5.85
CA VAL A 816 2.20 -17.87 4.87
C VAL A 816 3.66 -17.59 4.52
N LEU A 817 4.01 -17.71 3.26
CA LEU A 817 5.32 -17.36 2.74
C LEU A 817 5.28 -15.94 2.18
N VAL A 818 6.16 -15.07 2.66
CA VAL A 818 6.47 -13.79 2.02
C VAL A 818 7.71 -14.01 1.16
N TRP A 819 7.58 -13.84 -0.16
CA TRP A 819 8.63 -14.13 -1.12
C TRP A 819 8.59 -13.12 -2.27
N SER A 820 9.73 -12.50 -2.59
CA SER A 820 9.85 -11.49 -3.66
C SER A 820 8.80 -10.38 -3.58
N GLY A 821 8.32 -10.06 -2.35
CA GLY A 821 7.27 -9.10 -2.08
C GLY A 821 5.84 -9.58 -2.36
N ALA A 822 5.64 -10.87 -2.66
CA ALA A 822 4.32 -11.50 -2.68
C ALA A 822 4.01 -12.16 -1.33
N THR A 823 2.72 -12.21 -0.97
CA THR A 823 2.19 -13.01 0.13
C THR A 823 1.56 -14.25 -0.46
N LEU A 824 2.11 -15.42 -0.13
CA LEU A 824 1.76 -16.71 -0.71
C LEU A 824 1.27 -17.68 0.36
N HIS A 825 0.27 -18.49 0.05
CA HIS A 825 -0.18 -19.60 0.90
C HIS A 825 -0.84 -20.70 0.08
N ASP A 826 -1.12 -21.84 0.71
CA ASP A 826 -1.85 -22.91 0.07
C ASP A 826 -3.25 -22.44 -0.35
N PRO A 827 -3.79 -22.96 -1.45
CA PRO A 827 -5.13 -22.61 -1.91
C PRO A 827 -6.19 -22.94 -0.85
N HIS A 828 -7.18 -22.07 -0.68
CA HIS A 828 -8.22 -22.20 0.32
C HIS A 828 -9.58 -22.58 -0.30
N ARG A 829 -10.48 -23.13 0.53
CA ARG A 829 -11.79 -23.70 0.12
C ARG A 829 -12.62 -22.74 -0.75
N ALA A 830 -12.55 -21.43 -0.51
CA ALA A 830 -13.35 -20.45 -1.27
C ALA A 830 -13.11 -20.50 -2.79
N MET A 831 -11.92 -20.89 -3.25
CA MET A 831 -11.62 -21.10 -4.68
C MET A 831 -12.46 -22.23 -5.27
N SER A 832 -12.42 -23.40 -4.63
CA SER A 832 -13.13 -24.60 -5.09
C SER A 832 -14.65 -24.41 -4.99
N ALA A 833 -15.11 -23.79 -3.90
CA ALA A 833 -16.53 -23.55 -3.66
C ALA A 833 -17.12 -22.51 -4.63
N GLN A 834 -16.42 -21.44 -4.92
CA GLN A 834 -16.98 -20.32 -5.68
C GLN A 834 -16.65 -20.34 -7.17
N ARG A 835 -15.57 -21.00 -7.59
CA ARG A 835 -15.11 -20.97 -8.99
C ARG A 835 -15.01 -22.33 -9.65
N GLY A 836 -15.27 -23.39 -8.94
CA GLY A 836 -15.17 -24.73 -9.49
C GLY A 836 -13.75 -25.13 -9.89
N ILE A 837 -12.73 -24.57 -9.22
CA ILE A 837 -11.33 -24.83 -9.47
C ILE A 837 -10.78 -25.68 -8.33
N GLU A 838 -10.15 -26.80 -8.67
CA GLU A 838 -9.50 -27.64 -7.67
C GLU A 838 -8.40 -26.83 -6.93
N ALA A 839 -8.35 -26.99 -5.60
CA ALA A 839 -7.40 -26.30 -4.73
C ALA A 839 -6.01 -26.95 -4.84
N SER A 840 -5.24 -26.57 -5.85
CA SER A 840 -3.85 -27.02 -6.08
C SER A 840 -2.97 -25.85 -6.54
N GLY A 841 -1.64 -25.97 -6.39
CA GLY A 841 -0.67 -24.92 -6.62
C GLY A 841 -0.55 -23.97 -5.44
N VAL A 842 0.07 -22.80 -5.60
CA VAL A 842 0.28 -21.81 -4.55
C VAL A 842 -0.51 -20.54 -4.85
N PHE A 843 -1.36 -20.12 -3.92
CA PHE A 843 -2.19 -18.93 -4.07
C PHE A 843 -1.41 -17.66 -3.78
N VAL A 844 -1.51 -16.68 -4.68
CA VAL A 844 -0.97 -15.33 -4.51
C VAL A 844 -2.03 -14.46 -3.86
N ALA A 845 -1.90 -14.24 -2.56
CA ALA A 845 -2.88 -13.48 -1.80
C ALA A 845 -2.74 -11.97 -1.97
N TYR A 846 -1.49 -11.49 -2.03
CA TYR A 846 -1.17 -10.07 -2.15
C TYR A 846 0.21 -9.88 -2.77
N PHE A 847 0.51 -8.67 -3.21
CA PHE A 847 1.85 -8.24 -3.62
C PHE A 847 2.13 -6.81 -3.17
N MET A 848 3.37 -6.53 -2.82
CA MET A 848 3.82 -5.21 -2.38
C MET A 848 4.29 -4.40 -3.58
N PHE A 849 3.90 -3.13 -3.66
CA PHE A 849 4.37 -2.23 -4.71
C PHE A 849 5.89 -1.98 -4.59
N GLY A 850 6.55 -1.81 -5.73
CA GLY A 850 8.01 -1.66 -5.79
C GLY A 850 8.79 -2.96 -5.60
N SER A 851 8.12 -4.11 -5.53
CA SER A 851 8.71 -5.45 -5.41
C SER A 851 8.89 -6.14 -6.77
N PRO A 852 9.69 -7.23 -6.83
CA PRO A 852 9.73 -8.10 -7.99
C PRO A 852 8.35 -8.64 -8.38
N ALA A 853 7.52 -9.05 -7.40
CA ALA A 853 6.15 -9.48 -7.66
C ALA A 853 5.33 -8.41 -8.40
N SER A 854 5.41 -7.15 -7.97
CA SER A 854 4.77 -6.01 -8.64
C SER A 854 5.32 -5.80 -10.07
N ARG A 855 6.64 -5.77 -10.21
CA ARG A 855 7.33 -5.51 -11.47
C ARG A 855 6.99 -6.54 -12.54
N PHE A 856 7.04 -7.80 -12.18
CA PHE A 856 6.86 -8.93 -13.10
C PHE A 856 5.44 -9.49 -13.12
N ARG A 857 4.47 -8.74 -12.52
CA ARG A 857 3.03 -9.03 -12.59
C ARG A 857 2.61 -10.35 -11.93
N LEU A 858 3.28 -10.75 -10.86
CA LEU A 858 2.79 -11.79 -9.97
C LEU A 858 1.63 -11.23 -9.13
N LEU A 859 0.45 -11.15 -9.75
CA LEU A 859 -0.70 -10.43 -9.21
C LEU A 859 -1.53 -11.30 -8.26
N ALA A 860 -2.17 -10.67 -7.29
CA ALA A 860 -3.10 -11.32 -6.38
C ALA A 860 -4.29 -12.01 -7.10
N GLY A 861 -4.79 -13.10 -6.52
CA GLY A 861 -5.87 -13.89 -7.07
C GLY A 861 -5.43 -14.96 -8.07
N ARG A 862 -4.15 -15.11 -8.34
CA ARG A 862 -3.56 -16.15 -9.21
C ARG A 862 -2.98 -17.28 -8.39
N ARG A 863 -2.72 -18.41 -9.05
CA ARG A 863 -2.02 -19.56 -8.49
C ARG A 863 -0.76 -19.84 -9.30
N ILE A 864 0.33 -20.13 -8.61
CA ILE A 864 1.55 -20.65 -9.21
C ILE A 864 1.39 -22.16 -9.32
N THR A 865 1.51 -22.72 -10.52
CA THR A 865 1.37 -24.15 -10.80
C THR A 865 2.63 -24.81 -11.33
N GLU A 866 3.63 -24.03 -11.77
CA GLU A 866 4.95 -24.54 -12.19
C GLU A 866 6.03 -23.50 -11.91
N VAL A 867 7.22 -23.98 -11.52
CA VAL A 867 8.46 -23.20 -11.44
C VAL A 867 9.47 -23.85 -12.36
N ASP A 868 10.02 -23.11 -13.34
CA ASP A 868 10.98 -23.59 -14.34
C ASP A 868 10.57 -24.89 -15.06
N GLY A 869 9.23 -25.08 -15.23
CA GLY A 869 8.65 -26.26 -15.89
C GLY A 869 8.43 -27.46 -14.95
N ARG A 870 8.71 -27.33 -13.65
CA ARG A 870 8.37 -28.34 -12.64
C ARG A 870 7.04 -28.04 -12.01
N PRO A 871 6.12 -29.01 -11.93
CA PRO A 871 4.83 -28.83 -11.29
C PRO A 871 4.97 -28.47 -9.82
N VAL A 872 4.11 -27.60 -9.35
CA VAL A 872 3.97 -27.18 -7.95
C VAL A 872 2.52 -27.39 -7.54
N THR A 873 2.29 -28.23 -6.53
CA THR A 873 0.96 -28.61 -6.05
C THR A 873 0.56 -27.91 -4.76
N ASP A 874 1.55 -27.48 -3.97
CA ASP A 874 1.38 -26.82 -2.66
C ASP A 874 2.57 -25.90 -2.35
N LEU A 875 2.56 -25.32 -1.15
CA LEU A 875 3.59 -24.40 -0.68
C LEU A 875 4.94 -25.09 -0.45
N ASP A 876 4.96 -26.38 -0.07
CA ASP A 876 6.19 -27.13 0.16
C ASP A 876 6.93 -27.39 -1.15
N ASP A 877 6.22 -27.82 -2.19
CA ASP A 877 6.76 -27.97 -3.53
C ASP A 877 7.38 -26.64 -4.03
N PHE A 878 6.64 -25.54 -3.82
CA PHE A 878 7.12 -24.22 -4.23
C PHE A 878 8.40 -23.82 -3.48
N MET A 879 8.40 -23.94 -2.16
CA MET A 879 9.59 -23.63 -1.34
C MET A 879 10.81 -24.46 -1.75
N ALA A 880 10.62 -25.73 -2.05
CA ALA A 880 11.69 -26.59 -2.52
C ALA A 880 12.29 -26.15 -3.87
N GLU A 881 11.44 -25.66 -4.80
CA GLU A 881 11.89 -25.20 -6.13
C GLU A 881 12.56 -23.81 -6.10
N VAL A 882 12.22 -22.95 -5.13
CA VAL A 882 12.82 -21.61 -5.01
C VAL A 882 13.96 -21.53 -3.99
N ALA A 883 14.17 -22.57 -3.19
CA ALA A 883 15.28 -22.63 -2.24
C ALA A 883 16.65 -22.49 -2.96
N ASP A 884 17.60 -21.88 -2.27
CA ASP A 884 19.00 -21.74 -2.71
C ASP A 884 19.22 -21.04 -4.06
N ARG A 885 18.20 -20.31 -4.56
CA ARG A 885 18.34 -19.52 -5.78
C ARG A 885 19.19 -18.28 -5.52
N PRO A 886 20.20 -18.00 -6.34
CA PRO A 886 21.02 -16.79 -6.16
C PRO A 886 20.20 -15.50 -6.31
N ASP A 887 20.54 -14.49 -5.51
CA ASP A 887 20.03 -13.13 -5.70
C ASP A 887 20.30 -12.63 -7.13
N GLY A 888 19.31 -11.95 -7.74
CA GLY A 888 19.36 -11.50 -9.13
C GLY A 888 19.12 -12.59 -10.18
N SER A 889 18.92 -13.86 -9.80
CA SER A 889 18.53 -14.92 -10.76
C SER A 889 17.07 -14.76 -11.19
N SER A 890 16.76 -15.24 -12.40
CA SER A 890 15.40 -15.21 -12.94
C SER A 890 14.76 -16.60 -12.90
N LEU A 891 13.49 -16.65 -12.54
CA LEU A 891 12.65 -17.83 -12.48
C LEU A 891 11.48 -17.69 -13.46
N ARG A 892 11.15 -18.77 -14.15
CA ARG A 892 9.96 -18.85 -15.00
C ARG A 892 8.81 -19.43 -14.19
N LEU A 893 7.72 -18.68 -14.01
CA LEU A 893 6.53 -19.08 -13.26
C LEU A 893 5.35 -19.25 -14.21
N LYS A 894 4.69 -20.39 -14.14
CA LYS A 894 3.39 -20.59 -14.78
C LYS A 894 2.31 -20.29 -13.78
N LEU A 895 1.48 -19.33 -14.12
CA LEU A 895 0.36 -18.85 -13.31
C LEU A 895 -0.95 -19.31 -13.92
N VAL A 896 -1.97 -19.49 -13.11
CA VAL A 896 -3.34 -19.75 -13.56
C VAL A 896 -4.27 -18.77 -12.83
N ASP A 897 -5.10 -18.07 -13.59
CA ASP A 897 -6.08 -17.16 -13.01
C ASP A 897 -7.33 -17.92 -12.50
N TRP A 898 -8.27 -17.18 -11.93
CA TRP A 898 -9.53 -17.73 -11.38
C TRP A 898 -10.54 -18.23 -12.45
N ASN A 899 -10.24 -18.05 -13.75
CA ASN A 899 -11.00 -18.66 -14.85
C ASN A 899 -10.30 -19.91 -15.43
N GLY A 900 -9.14 -20.29 -14.87
CA GLY A 900 -8.34 -21.37 -15.42
C GLY A 900 -7.42 -20.95 -16.58
N THR A 901 -7.28 -19.63 -16.86
CA THR A 901 -6.44 -19.15 -17.97
C THR A 901 -4.96 -19.17 -17.56
N PRO A 902 -4.10 -19.90 -18.30
CA PRO A 902 -2.67 -19.92 -17.99
C PRO A 902 -1.96 -18.66 -18.46
N GLU A 903 -0.98 -18.19 -17.67
CA GLU A 903 -0.05 -17.13 -18.02
C GLU A 903 1.36 -17.57 -17.64
N LEU A 904 2.35 -17.19 -18.44
CA LEU A 904 3.76 -17.42 -18.15
C LEU A 904 4.44 -16.08 -17.87
N ILE A 905 5.09 -15.97 -16.73
CA ILE A 905 5.90 -14.81 -16.38
C ILE A 905 7.34 -15.22 -16.08
N THR A 906 8.25 -14.27 -16.18
CA THR A 906 9.63 -14.42 -15.69
C THR A 906 9.84 -13.39 -14.59
N LEU A 907 10.27 -13.84 -13.40
CA LEU A 907 10.50 -12.99 -12.23
C LEU A 907 11.99 -13.06 -11.87
N THR A 908 12.62 -11.89 -11.67
CA THR A 908 14.00 -11.80 -11.17
C THR A 908 13.98 -11.50 -9.68
N LEU A 909 14.75 -12.29 -8.91
CA LEU A 909 14.84 -12.15 -7.45
C LEU A 909 15.56 -10.86 -7.04
N ASP A 910 15.14 -10.28 -5.92
CA ASP A 910 15.82 -9.21 -5.19
C ASP A 910 15.73 -9.54 -3.69
N GLU A 911 16.60 -10.46 -3.25
CA GLU A 911 16.64 -10.90 -1.84
C GLU A 911 17.20 -9.80 -0.91
N HIS A 912 17.91 -8.82 -1.48
CA HIS A 912 18.46 -7.72 -0.71
C HIS A 912 17.36 -6.83 -0.13
N HIS A 913 16.40 -6.42 -0.96
CA HIS A 913 15.29 -5.57 -0.51
C HIS A 913 14.07 -6.39 -0.07
N TRP A 914 13.86 -7.58 -0.64
CA TRP A 914 12.69 -8.42 -0.45
C TRP A 914 13.05 -9.85 0.00
N PRO A 915 13.75 -9.99 1.16
CA PRO A 915 14.14 -11.30 1.66
C PRO A 915 12.91 -12.15 1.94
N ALA A 916 13.03 -13.46 1.63
CA ALA A 916 11.98 -14.42 1.91
C ALA A 916 11.90 -14.76 3.41
N TYR A 917 10.68 -14.99 3.92
CA TYR A 917 10.42 -15.54 5.24
C TYR A 917 9.07 -16.24 5.32
N LEU A 918 8.97 -17.21 6.21
CA LEU A 918 7.78 -17.99 6.49
C LEU A 918 7.14 -17.54 7.80
N LEU A 919 5.83 -17.34 7.79
CA LEU A 919 5.00 -17.24 8.98
C LEU A 919 4.34 -18.59 9.19
N GLU A 920 4.46 -19.15 10.38
CA GLU A 920 3.93 -20.46 10.73
C GLU A 920 3.14 -20.38 12.04
N ARG A 921 1.99 -21.04 12.08
CA ARG A 921 1.13 -21.14 13.25
C ARG A 921 1.56 -22.32 14.12
N GLY A 922 2.08 -22.03 15.31
CA GLY A 922 2.39 -23.01 16.33
C GLY A 922 1.37 -23.01 17.49
N THR A 923 1.63 -23.81 18.51
CA THR A 923 0.82 -23.86 19.75
C THR A 923 0.74 -22.52 20.47
N ASP A 924 1.81 -21.72 20.41
CA ASP A 924 1.90 -20.41 21.05
C ASP A 924 1.46 -19.23 20.17
N GLY A 925 0.91 -19.54 18.98
CA GLY A 925 0.49 -18.59 17.97
C GLY A 925 1.41 -18.51 16.77
N TRP A 926 1.32 -17.41 16.02
CA TRP A 926 2.10 -17.21 14.81
C TRP A 926 3.53 -16.78 15.11
N ALA A 927 4.49 -17.36 14.40
CA ALA A 927 5.91 -17.01 14.49
C ALA A 927 6.52 -16.86 13.10
N ARG A 928 7.49 -15.95 12.96
CA ARG A 928 8.26 -15.77 11.75
C ARG A 928 9.53 -16.62 11.78
N ARG A 929 9.83 -17.33 10.69
CA ARG A 929 11.01 -18.15 10.51
C ARG A 929 11.68 -17.86 9.16
N ARG A 930 12.91 -18.26 8.97
CA ARG A 930 13.51 -18.38 7.64
C ARG A 930 12.87 -19.56 6.92
N PRO A 931 12.61 -19.46 5.60
CA PRO A 931 12.05 -20.55 4.82
C PRO A 931 12.93 -21.78 4.81
#